data_538dfc57adb2b4d085f8c1463cb09695
#
_entry.id   538dfc57adb2b4d085f8c1463cb09695
#
_cell.length_a   1.000
_cell.length_b   1.000
_cell.length_c   1.000
_cell.angle_alpha   90.00
_cell.angle_beta   90.00
_cell.angle_gamma   90.00
#
_symmetry.space_group_name_H-M   'P 1'
#
loop_
_entity.id
_entity.type
_entity.pdbx_description
1 polymer ?
#
loop_
_entity_poly.entity_id
_entity_poly.type
_entity_poly.pdbx_seq_one_letter_code
_entity_poly.pdbx_strand_id
1 'polypeptide(L)'
;MDAVAWVRQTREKLLTLNEKQKVVLQQAPQRSYQLLRQRAKTIDRILNQAWPKLDHCALIATGGYGRGTLYPYSDIDVLILTKKPTHEYQSQISSFLTQCWDAGLEIRHSVRTLEECLKDCSKDAVFFTSILETRCLNGDSQLFEQLQQKAQALKIWSKQAFFKEKQQESLKRYQHFQNTVYNLEPDIKNSPGGLRDLDTLRWLLLHHFGDIHLINLYKRKLVTRLEYRKLIQAQKFFAQIRLGLHLSCNQKENRLLFDHQPKLAEFLGFQGKSSNNAASAMMQNYFRHAADLRLLFIILMRQFEQSFSKAKSRVIPSTPFIKTGHYIGLADGYSFKKQPELILEIFLFLAKQTDLIDLDAQTSKALMESISLINESYRNNKHHQRLFTELLQYPSTLRAMNRFGIIGAYLAIFGAIVGQMQYSLFHSYTVDTHTLFVMQNIEKFRDTEVNKRLHYERISQTLGDPCIIYTAAFFHDIAKGRGGQHSEQGAVDAHEFCQTHGYSPYQTRLIHWLVLHHLLMSQTAQTKDIQDPSVINEFANKVRDITHLNHLYVLTVADIQGTNPKLWNSWKETLLKNLYLATKEALKRGDTHHFIAEQIQENQADALALMDMEQFTSQQVLDLWQYWHNDHFIKNSAQSIAWHTTLVLTHTDLPIIEFQHSGYPSITRVFIYCQDSEHLFTRIVNALDRLNISVNDAVLSTTLNGYSLHHYVIFEQDNTPPEGQLRLEEIQQQLSCAIANQELPKLVKRRANARLSHFRVPSKVSFQVTPSGMTALKLITRDQPSLLAYIGLTLSQHNLVIHNAKISTFGERVEDTLYITDQERQTIDDKQLLAKIEQSLCYHFDKIQESS
;
A
#
# COMPACT_ATOMS: atom_id res chain seq x y z
N MET A 1 2.21 -53.59 -7.50
CA MET A 1 1.06 -52.73 -7.95
C MET A 1 1.52 -52.11 -9.25
N ASP A 2 0.74 -52.15 -10.29
CA ASP A 2 1.06 -51.48 -11.56
C ASP A 2 1.23 -49.97 -11.29
N ALA A 3 2.23 -49.34 -11.89
CA ALA A 3 2.55 -47.92 -11.68
C ALA A 3 1.34 -47.01 -12.00
N VAL A 4 0.57 -47.35 -13.04
CA VAL A 4 -0.63 -46.60 -13.44
C VAL A 4 -1.72 -46.70 -12.38
N ALA A 5 -1.95 -47.89 -11.82
CA ALA A 5 -2.92 -48.11 -10.75
C ALA A 5 -2.53 -47.38 -9.46
N TRP A 6 -1.23 -47.33 -9.10
CA TRP A 6 -0.73 -46.57 -7.94
C TRP A 6 -0.93 -45.06 -8.11
N VAL A 7 -0.63 -44.53 -9.30
CA VAL A 7 -0.83 -43.10 -9.65
C VAL A 7 -2.30 -42.71 -9.44
N ARG A 8 -3.24 -43.48 -10.06
CA ARG A 8 -4.68 -43.22 -9.92
C ARG A 8 -5.13 -43.27 -8.45
N GLN A 9 -4.76 -44.33 -7.72
CA GLN A 9 -5.14 -44.48 -6.30
C GLN A 9 -4.57 -43.34 -5.42
N THR A 10 -3.35 -42.88 -5.73
CA THR A 10 -2.71 -41.81 -4.99
C THR A 10 -3.42 -40.48 -5.23
N ARG A 11 -3.80 -40.14 -6.45
CA ARG A 11 -4.61 -38.94 -6.77
C ARG A 11 -5.94 -38.96 -6.02
N GLU A 12 -6.66 -40.07 -6.02
CA GLU A 12 -7.93 -40.20 -5.30
C GLU A 12 -7.75 -40.05 -3.78
N LYS A 13 -6.66 -40.60 -3.21
CA LYS A 13 -6.32 -40.41 -1.78
C LYS A 13 -6.02 -38.96 -1.46
N LEU A 14 -5.31 -38.24 -2.32
CA LEU A 14 -4.98 -36.81 -2.09
C LEU A 14 -6.23 -35.94 -2.14
N LEU A 15 -7.13 -36.16 -3.10
CA LEU A 15 -8.41 -35.45 -3.21
C LEU A 15 -9.27 -35.70 -1.96
N THR A 16 -9.42 -36.97 -1.56
CA THR A 16 -10.17 -37.37 -0.36
C THR A 16 -9.57 -36.73 0.90
N LEU A 17 -8.23 -36.66 0.99
CA LEU A 17 -7.54 -36.02 2.11
C LEU A 17 -7.83 -34.53 2.17
N ASN A 18 -7.82 -33.83 1.02
CA ASN A 18 -8.13 -32.41 0.94
C ASN A 18 -9.57 -32.13 1.42
N GLU A 19 -10.55 -32.89 0.91
CA GLU A 19 -11.95 -32.72 1.32
C GLU A 19 -12.17 -33.03 2.83
N LYS A 20 -11.57 -34.09 3.35
CA LYS A 20 -11.62 -34.38 4.79
C LYS A 20 -11.00 -33.27 5.63
N GLN A 21 -9.86 -32.71 5.19
CA GLN A 21 -9.21 -31.61 5.89
C GLN A 21 -10.05 -30.34 5.85
N LYS A 22 -10.74 -30.07 4.73
CA LYS A 22 -11.64 -28.94 4.54
C LYS A 22 -12.78 -28.99 5.55
N VAL A 23 -13.49 -30.11 5.63
CA VAL A 23 -14.60 -30.32 6.57
C VAL A 23 -14.14 -30.18 8.02
N VAL A 24 -13.04 -30.85 8.39
CA VAL A 24 -12.54 -30.77 9.78
C VAL A 24 -12.07 -29.38 10.15
N LEU A 25 -11.44 -28.65 9.22
CA LEU A 25 -10.98 -27.29 9.47
C LEU A 25 -12.14 -26.32 9.68
N GLN A 26 -13.23 -26.46 8.92
CA GLN A 26 -14.45 -25.67 9.10
C GLN A 26 -15.09 -25.89 10.46
N GLN A 27 -15.15 -27.15 10.91
CA GLN A 27 -15.78 -27.52 12.20
C GLN A 27 -14.89 -27.24 13.41
N ALA A 28 -13.56 -27.37 13.24
CA ALA A 28 -12.59 -27.27 14.32
C ALA A 28 -11.27 -26.62 13.85
N PRO A 29 -11.27 -25.30 13.58
CA PRO A 29 -10.10 -24.57 13.06
C PRO A 29 -8.84 -24.71 13.95
N GLN A 30 -9.02 -24.88 15.24
CA GLN A 30 -7.94 -25.09 16.22
C GLN A 30 -7.14 -26.39 16.00
N ARG A 31 -7.66 -27.34 15.20
CA ARG A 31 -6.97 -28.60 14.85
C ARG A 31 -6.01 -28.46 13.66
N SER A 32 -5.87 -27.29 13.08
CA SER A 32 -5.06 -27.03 11.88
C SER A 32 -3.67 -27.67 11.95
N TYR A 33 -2.96 -27.50 13.07
CA TYR A 33 -1.61 -28.06 13.22
C TYR A 33 -1.59 -29.60 13.28
N GLN A 34 -2.65 -30.21 13.85
CA GLN A 34 -2.82 -31.66 13.86
C GLN A 34 -3.09 -32.18 12.43
N LEU A 35 -3.88 -31.47 11.64
CA LEU A 35 -4.16 -31.83 10.24
C LEU A 35 -2.90 -31.79 9.39
N LEU A 36 -2.02 -30.81 9.59
CA LEU A 36 -0.74 -30.74 8.88
C LEU A 36 0.16 -31.94 9.20
N ARG A 37 0.19 -32.38 10.46
CA ARG A 37 0.96 -33.58 10.87
C ARG A 37 0.37 -34.86 10.31
N GLN A 38 -0.96 -34.98 10.30
CA GLN A 38 -1.63 -36.14 9.71
C GLN A 38 -1.36 -36.23 8.21
N ARG A 39 -1.39 -35.07 7.53
CA ARG A 39 -1.04 -35.00 6.10
C ARG A 39 0.39 -35.47 5.85
N ALA A 40 1.36 -34.95 6.59
CA ALA A 40 2.76 -35.35 6.47
C ALA A 40 2.90 -36.88 6.61
N LYS A 41 2.30 -37.50 7.65
CA LYS A 41 2.29 -38.95 7.84
C LYS A 41 1.62 -39.71 6.70
N THR A 42 0.61 -39.16 6.06
CA THR A 42 -0.04 -39.79 4.90
C THR A 42 0.87 -39.77 3.70
N ILE A 43 1.54 -38.64 3.45
CA ILE A 43 2.52 -38.54 2.37
C ILE A 43 3.73 -39.46 2.64
N ASP A 44 4.19 -39.58 3.89
CA ASP A 44 5.24 -40.53 4.25
C ASP A 44 4.89 -41.96 3.78
N ARG A 45 3.68 -42.44 4.06
CA ARG A 45 3.22 -43.77 3.63
C ARG A 45 3.16 -43.89 2.11
N ILE A 46 2.72 -42.84 1.41
CA ILE A 46 2.64 -42.83 -0.05
C ILE A 46 4.06 -42.91 -0.65
N LEU A 47 5.00 -42.08 -0.18
CA LEU A 47 6.36 -42.08 -0.66
C LEU A 47 7.08 -43.41 -0.35
N ASN A 48 6.87 -43.98 0.85
CA ASN A 48 7.44 -45.27 1.23
C ASN A 48 6.92 -46.44 0.39
N GLN A 49 5.67 -46.35 -0.11
CA GLN A 49 5.11 -47.37 -1.02
C GLN A 49 5.69 -47.27 -2.43
N ALA A 50 6.03 -46.07 -2.88
CA ALA A 50 6.60 -45.83 -4.20
C ALA A 50 8.13 -45.98 -4.25
N TRP A 51 8.81 -45.87 -3.09
CA TRP A 51 10.27 -45.88 -3.03
C TRP A 51 10.84 -47.21 -3.52
N PRO A 52 11.71 -47.21 -4.53
CA PRO A 52 12.37 -48.43 -5.00
C PRO A 52 13.34 -48.94 -3.90
N LYS A 53 13.53 -50.25 -3.85
CA LYS A 53 14.54 -50.84 -2.96
C LYS A 53 15.93 -50.57 -3.53
N LEU A 54 16.54 -49.46 -3.05
CA LEU A 54 17.90 -49.06 -3.42
C LEU A 54 18.86 -49.30 -2.25
N ASP A 55 19.87 -50.11 -2.51
CA ASP A 55 20.93 -50.35 -1.53
C ASP A 55 21.81 -49.07 -1.39
N HIS A 56 22.24 -48.77 -0.17
CA HIS A 56 23.10 -47.63 0.14
C HIS A 56 22.50 -46.25 -0.25
N CYS A 57 21.21 -46.13 -0.26
CA CYS A 57 20.46 -44.89 -0.49
C CYS A 57 19.51 -44.63 0.67
N ALA A 58 19.33 -43.36 1.04
CA ALA A 58 18.33 -42.93 2.01
C ALA A 58 17.43 -41.86 1.41
N LEU A 59 16.12 -42.05 1.53
CA LEU A 59 15.12 -41.01 1.24
C LEU A 59 14.85 -40.20 2.50
N ILE A 60 15.10 -38.91 2.46
CA ILE A 60 15.10 -38.02 3.63
C ILE A 60 14.15 -36.87 3.34
N ALA A 61 13.18 -36.63 4.24
CA ALA A 61 12.37 -35.42 4.24
C ALA A 61 13.18 -34.24 4.81
N THR A 62 13.08 -33.08 4.19
CA THR A 62 13.82 -31.87 4.60
C THR A 62 12.87 -30.68 4.88
N GLY A 63 13.37 -29.64 5.54
CA GLY A 63 12.62 -28.41 5.79
C GLY A 63 11.30 -28.60 6.53
N GLY A 64 10.22 -27.94 6.12
CA GLY A 64 8.90 -28.05 6.73
C GLY A 64 8.35 -29.45 6.73
N TYR A 65 8.60 -30.22 5.68
CA TYR A 65 8.22 -31.64 5.60
C TYR A 65 9.06 -32.49 6.53
N GLY A 66 10.36 -32.20 6.65
CA GLY A 66 11.25 -32.83 7.65
C GLY A 66 10.76 -32.64 9.08
N ARG A 67 10.20 -31.47 9.43
CA ARG A 67 9.54 -31.23 10.74
C ARG A 67 8.24 -32.01 10.95
N GLY A 68 7.76 -32.74 9.96
CA GLY A 68 6.50 -33.46 10.02
C GLY A 68 5.26 -32.58 9.89
N THR A 69 5.35 -31.45 9.21
CA THR A 69 4.22 -30.58 8.88
C THR A 69 4.21 -30.31 7.38
N LEU A 70 3.06 -30.54 6.74
CA LEU A 70 2.91 -30.33 5.30
C LEU A 70 1.58 -29.66 4.99
N TYR A 71 1.61 -28.55 4.26
CA TYR A 71 0.40 -27.88 3.77
C TYR A 71 -0.07 -28.54 2.46
N PRO A 72 -1.38 -28.52 2.15
CA PRO A 72 -1.86 -28.85 0.80
C PRO A 72 -1.15 -27.97 -0.24
N TYR A 73 -0.87 -28.55 -1.41
CA TYR A 73 -0.23 -27.82 -2.51
C TYR A 73 1.14 -27.16 -2.20
N SER A 74 1.78 -27.54 -1.07
CA SER A 74 3.17 -27.13 -0.81
C SER A 74 4.13 -28.15 -1.37
N ASP A 75 5.30 -27.68 -1.78
CA ASP A 75 6.40 -28.55 -2.22
C ASP A 75 6.72 -29.59 -1.15
N ILE A 76 7.01 -30.81 -1.57
CA ILE A 76 7.49 -31.91 -0.76
C ILE A 76 9.01 -31.97 -0.94
N ASP A 77 9.73 -31.32 0.00
CA ASP A 77 11.19 -31.24 -0.07
C ASP A 77 11.83 -32.55 0.39
N VAL A 78 12.59 -33.22 -0.51
CA VAL A 78 13.31 -34.47 -0.22
C VAL A 78 14.77 -34.39 -0.62
N LEU A 79 15.60 -35.00 0.19
CA LEU A 79 16.98 -35.30 -0.13
C LEU A 79 17.13 -36.82 -0.33
N ILE A 80 17.66 -37.21 -1.46
CA ILE A 80 18.08 -38.60 -1.73
C ILE A 80 19.58 -38.66 -1.50
N LEU A 81 19.97 -39.24 -0.37
CA LEU A 81 21.37 -39.38 0.02
C LEU A 81 21.88 -40.70 -0.49
N THR A 82 23.03 -40.72 -1.16
CA THR A 82 23.63 -41.89 -1.76
C THR A 82 25.04 -42.12 -1.21
N LYS A 83 25.46 -43.38 -1.06
CA LYS A 83 26.84 -43.74 -0.67
C LYS A 83 27.74 -43.79 -1.88
N LYS A 84 27.24 -44.18 -3.03
CA LYS A 84 27.95 -44.24 -4.31
C LYS A 84 27.61 -43.03 -5.19
N PRO A 85 28.38 -42.80 -6.27
CA PRO A 85 28.11 -41.71 -7.20
C PRO A 85 26.66 -41.69 -7.69
N THR A 86 26.07 -40.52 -7.78
CA THR A 86 24.63 -40.31 -8.04
C THR A 86 24.13 -40.88 -9.39
N HIS A 87 25.04 -40.98 -10.40
CA HIS A 87 24.73 -41.52 -11.72
C HIS A 87 24.37 -43.03 -11.71
N GLU A 88 24.85 -43.79 -10.73
CA GLU A 88 24.52 -45.19 -10.59
C GLU A 88 23.03 -45.45 -10.27
N TYR A 89 22.33 -44.48 -9.72
CA TYR A 89 20.94 -44.59 -9.30
C TYR A 89 19.98 -43.79 -10.17
N GLN A 90 20.49 -43.10 -11.19
CA GLN A 90 19.75 -42.13 -11.99
C GLN A 90 18.45 -42.68 -12.57
N SER A 91 18.45 -43.87 -13.12
CA SER A 91 17.27 -44.48 -13.78
C SER A 91 16.14 -44.74 -12.75
N GLN A 92 16.47 -45.38 -11.63
CA GLN A 92 15.49 -45.75 -10.61
C GLN A 92 14.95 -44.50 -9.89
N ILE A 93 15.81 -43.51 -9.60
CA ILE A 93 15.39 -42.25 -8.97
C ILE A 93 14.50 -41.46 -9.93
N SER A 94 14.86 -41.37 -11.23
CA SER A 94 14.04 -40.70 -12.23
C SER A 94 12.65 -41.34 -12.36
N SER A 95 12.60 -42.67 -12.40
CA SER A 95 11.32 -43.39 -12.44
C SER A 95 10.44 -43.11 -11.22
N PHE A 96 11.01 -43.12 -10.00
CA PHE A 96 10.33 -42.80 -8.78
C PHE A 96 9.76 -41.36 -8.79
N LEU A 97 10.57 -40.38 -9.21
CA LEU A 97 10.17 -38.98 -9.26
C LEU A 97 9.06 -38.76 -10.27
N THR A 98 9.20 -39.34 -11.49
CA THR A 98 8.16 -39.26 -12.52
C THR A 98 6.83 -39.83 -12.01
N GLN A 99 6.86 -41.03 -11.41
CA GLN A 99 5.67 -41.64 -10.83
C GLN A 99 5.02 -40.75 -9.76
N CYS A 100 5.82 -40.10 -8.92
CA CYS A 100 5.31 -39.17 -7.89
C CYS A 100 4.68 -37.91 -8.52
N TRP A 101 5.33 -37.31 -9.54
CA TRP A 101 4.80 -36.16 -10.25
C TRP A 101 3.50 -36.48 -11.00
N ASP A 102 3.45 -37.64 -11.67
CA ASP A 102 2.23 -38.15 -12.31
C ASP A 102 1.09 -38.34 -11.31
N ALA A 103 1.41 -38.69 -10.08
CA ALA A 103 0.41 -38.78 -9.00
C ALA A 103 -0.05 -37.42 -8.42
N GLY A 104 0.54 -36.30 -8.88
CA GLY A 104 0.22 -34.95 -8.39
C GLY A 104 0.96 -34.56 -7.11
N LEU A 105 2.09 -35.22 -6.82
CA LEU A 105 2.96 -34.86 -5.70
C LEU A 105 4.04 -33.88 -6.20
N GLU A 106 4.01 -32.63 -5.77
CA GLU A 106 5.01 -31.62 -6.13
C GLU A 106 6.32 -31.86 -5.37
N ILE A 107 7.11 -32.85 -5.79
CA ILE A 107 8.38 -33.17 -5.16
C ILE A 107 9.48 -32.22 -5.66
N ARG A 108 10.08 -31.52 -4.72
CA ARG A 108 11.39 -30.86 -4.89
C ARG A 108 12.46 -31.76 -4.32
N HIS A 109 13.39 -32.17 -5.15
CA HIS A 109 14.40 -33.14 -4.77
C HIS A 109 15.82 -32.62 -4.96
N SER A 110 16.72 -33.15 -4.19
CA SER A 110 18.16 -33.09 -4.43
C SER A 110 18.75 -34.50 -4.25
N VAL A 111 19.64 -34.94 -5.15
CA VAL A 111 20.36 -36.21 -5.05
C VAL A 111 21.83 -35.90 -4.80
N ARG A 112 22.39 -36.39 -3.71
CA ARG A 112 23.75 -36.05 -3.29
C ARG A 112 24.43 -37.21 -2.57
N THR A 113 25.74 -37.26 -2.67
CA THR A 113 26.54 -38.04 -1.75
C THR A 113 26.70 -37.33 -0.41
N LEU A 114 27.14 -38.07 0.62
CA LEU A 114 27.41 -37.47 1.93
C LEU A 114 28.43 -36.33 1.87
N GLU A 115 29.47 -36.47 1.06
CA GLU A 115 30.54 -35.48 0.91
C GLU A 115 30.04 -34.20 0.24
N GLU A 116 29.25 -34.35 -0.85
CA GLU A 116 28.61 -33.23 -1.53
C GLU A 116 27.67 -32.48 -0.59
N CYS A 117 26.84 -33.19 0.20
CA CYS A 117 25.99 -32.56 1.21
C CYS A 117 26.76 -31.69 2.20
N LEU A 118 27.86 -32.23 2.76
CA LEU A 118 28.65 -31.51 3.74
C LEU A 118 29.39 -30.31 3.14
N LYS A 119 29.86 -30.46 1.90
CA LYS A 119 30.48 -29.37 1.14
C LYS A 119 29.47 -28.22 0.86
N ASP A 120 28.25 -28.56 0.43
CA ASP A 120 27.22 -27.54 0.16
C ASP A 120 26.72 -26.91 1.45
N CYS A 121 26.55 -27.66 2.54
CA CYS A 121 26.28 -27.11 3.87
C CYS A 121 27.28 -26.04 4.31
N SER A 122 28.54 -26.17 3.92
CA SER A 122 29.57 -25.18 4.28
C SER A 122 29.49 -23.87 3.47
N LYS A 123 28.88 -23.91 2.31
CA LYS A 123 28.77 -22.76 1.39
C LYS A 123 27.46 -22.01 1.49
N ASP A 124 26.36 -22.71 1.79
CA ASP A 124 25.02 -22.18 1.76
C ASP A 124 24.28 -22.43 3.08
N ALA A 125 24.02 -21.34 3.82
CA ALA A 125 23.29 -21.39 5.08
C ALA A 125 21.81 -21.77 4.88
N VAL A 126 21.21 -21.58 3.71
CA VAL A 126 19.83 -21.98 3.41
C VAL A 126 19.78 -23.50 3.25
N PHE A 127 20.71 -24.07 2.48
CA PHE A 127 20.85 -25.51 2.37
C PHE A 127 21.16 -26.15 3.72
N PHE A 128 22.08 -25.58 4.49
CA PHE A 128 22.40 -26.05 5.85
C PHE A 128 21.15 -26.08 6.75
N THR A 129 20.29 -25.05 6.74
CA THR A 129 19.05 -25.08 7.52
C THR A 129 18.08 -26.19 7.08
N SER A 130 18.05 -26.54 5.80
CA SER A 130 17.22 -27.65 5.32
C SER A 130 17.69 -28.99 5.85
N ILE A 131 19.02 -29.17 6.01
CA ILE A 131 19.64 -30.39 6.59
C ILE A 131 19.46 -30.46 8.10
N LEU A 132 19.40 -29.32 8.80
CA LEU A 132 19.08 -29.30 10.24
C LEU A 132 17.69 -29.85 10.54
N GLU A 133 16.74 -29.71 9.63
CA GLU A 133 15.36 -30.14 9.78
C GLU A 133 15.08 -31.38 8.93
N THR A 134 15.74 -32.50 9.22
CA THR A 134 15.64 -33.72 8.42
C THR A 134 15.02 -34.88 9.21
N ARG A 135 14.40 -35.79 8.45
CA ARG A 135 13.79 -37.02 8.97
C ARG A 135 13.94 -38.12 7.90
N CYS A 136 14.52 -39.24 8.29
CA CYS A 136 14.61 -40.40 7.41
C CYS A 136 13.21 -40.96 7.14
N LEU A 137 12.85 -41.14 5.87
CA LEU A 137 11.59 -41.73 5.45
C LEU A 137 11.78 -43.22 5.16
N ASN A 138 12.84 -43.57 4.41
CA ASN A 138 13.13 -44.94 3.96
C ASN A 138 14.61 -45.08 3.59
N GLY A 139 15.08 -46.33 3.47
CA GLY A 139 16.42 -46.67 2.99
C GLY A 139 17.46 -46.80 4.11
N ASP A 140 18.71 -46.45 3.81
CA ASP A 140 19.88 -46.61 4.69
C ASP A 140 19.89 -45.63 5.86
N SER A 141 19.42 -46.10 7.03
CA SER A 141 19.37 -45.29 8.26
C SER A 141 20.77 -44.94 8.79
N GLN A 142 21.79 -45.79 8.57
CA GLN A 142 23.15 -45.52 9.00
C GLN A 142 23.77 -44.36 8.22
N LEU A 143 23.50 -44.30 6.93
CA LEU A 143 23.91 -43.17 6.08
C LEU A 143 23.28 -41.85 6.53
N PHE A 144 21.99 -41.88 6.92
CA PHE A 144 21.30 -40.72 7.47
C PHE A 144 21.88 -40.27 8.82
N GLU A 145 22.16 -41.23 9.73
CA GLU A 145 22.80 -40.95 11.03
C GLU A 145 24.18 -40.32 10.86
N GLN A 146 24.97 -40.81 9.89
CA GLN A 146 26.28 -40.24 9.55
C GLN A 146 26.16 -38.80 9.07
N LEU A 147 25.13 -38.47 8.26
CA LEU A 147 24.87 -37.09 7.82
C LEU A 147 24.58 -36.19 9.04
N GLN A 148 23.69 -36.62 9.94
CA GLN A 148 23.33 -35.85 11.13
C GLN A 148 24.55 -35.65 12.08
N GLN A 149 25.28 -36.72 12.37
CA GLN A 149 26.44 -36.65 13.24
C GLN A 149 27.53 -35.74 12.65
N LYS A 150 27.86 -35.90 11.37
CA LYS A 150 28.87 -35.07 10.71
C LYS A 150 28.43 -33.60 10.57
N ALA A 151 27.18 -33.33 10.22
CA ALA A 151 26.67 -31.99 10.14
C ALA A 151 26.71 -31.24 11.50
N GLN A 152 26.51 -31.95 12.59
CA GLN A 152 26.63 -31.42 13.95
C GLN A 152 28.10 -31.30 14.41
N ALA A 153 28.93 -32.33 14.15
CA ALA A 153 30.32 -32.42 14.64
C ALA A 153 31.23 -31.41 13.93
N LEU A 154 31.06 -31.18 12.64
CA LEU A 154 31.95 -30.32 11.84
C LEU A 154 31.85 -28.83 12.19
N LYS A 155 30.91 -28.39 13.05
CA LYS A 155 30.70 -26.98 13.38
C LYS A 155 30.78 -26.09 12.14
N ILE A 156 30.14 -26.54 11.05
CA ILE A 156 30.22 -25.95 9.70
C ILE A 156 30.04 -24.43 9.74
N TRP A 157 29.12 -23.96 10.57
CA TRP A 157 28.92 -22.55 10.85
C TRP A 157 29.19 -22.28 12.33
N SER A 158 30.00 -21.25 12.64
CA SER A 158 30.04 -20.75 14.02
C SER A 158 28.67 -20.18 14.40
N LYS A 159 28.32 -20.21 15.70
CA LYS A 159 27.04 -19.66 16.20
C LYS A 159 26.84 -18.22 15.77
N GLN A 160 27.89 -17.41 15.81
CA GLN A 160 27.87 -16.01 15.42
C GLN A 160 27.70 -15.84 13.90
N ALA A 161 28.40 -16.61 13.07
CA ALA A 161 28.29 -16.53 11.61
C ALA A 161 26.89 -16.95 11.12
N PHE A 162 26.36 -18.06 11.67
CA PHE A 162 25.00 -18.49 11.36
C PHE A 162 23.95 -17.47 11.77
N PHE A 163 24.10 -16.88 12.94
CA PHE A 163 23.22 -15.80 13.40
C PHE A 163 23.23 -14.61 12.43
N LYS A 164 24.41 -14.11 12.06
CA LYS A 164 24.56 -12.98 11.12
C LYS A 164 23.89 -13.26 9.78
N GLU A 165 24.08 -14.46 9.23
CA GLU A 165 23.45 -14.84 7.97
C GLU A 165 21.92 -14.83 8.07
N LYS A 166 21.35 -15.40 9.15
CA LYS A 166 19.90 -15.40 9.38
C LYS A 166 19.35 -13.99 9.68
N GLN A 167 20.13 -13.13 10.30
CA GLN A 167 19.78 -11.74 10.51
C GLN A 167 19.71 -10.99 9.17
N GLN A 168 20.72 -11.16 8.30
CA GLN A 168 20.74 -10.52 6.97
C GLN A 168 19.62 -11.03 6.07
N GLU A 169 19.36 -12.35 6.05
CA GLU A 169 18.23 -12.95 5.35
C GLU A 169 16.91 -12.29 5.78
N SER A 170 16.72 -12.13 7.10
CA SER A 170 15.52 -11.51 7.64
C SER A 170 15.40 -10.04 7.26
N LEU A 171 16.48 -9.26 7.31
CA LEU A 171 16.50 -7.85 6.94
C LEU A 171 16.16 -7.65 5.45
N LYS A 172 16.80 -8.41 4.54
CA LYS A 172 16.48 -8.37 3.10
C LYS A 172 15.01 -8.70 2.83
N ARG A 173 14.48 -9.72 3.49
CA ARG A 173 13.09 -10.13 3.39
C ARG A 173 12.14 -9.01 3.84
N TYR A 174 12.44 -8.35 4.95
CA TYR A 174 11.61 -7.28 5.49
C TYR A 174 11.59 -6.03 4.61
N GLN A 175 12.71 -5.68 3.99
CA GLN A 175 12.78 -4.56 3.03
C GLN A 175 11.78 -4.73 1.90
N HIS A 176 11.62 -5.96 1.38
CA HIS A 176 10.62 -6.27 0.36
C HIS A 176 9.18 -6.01 0.81
N PHE A 177 8.90 -6.07 2.11
CA PHE A 177 7.59 -5.78 2.72
C PHE A 177 7.55 -4.43 3.44
N GLN A 178 8.40 -3.47 3.05
CA GLN A 178 8.45 -2.11 3.62
C GLN A 178 8.61 -2.08 5.16
N ASN A 179 9.19 -3.11 5.73
CA ASN A 179 9.42 -3.30 7.17
C ASN A 179 8.15 -3.22 8.05
N THR A 180 6.96 -3.42 7.48
CA THR A 180 5.69 -3.39 8.21
C THR A 180 5.01 -4.76 8.27
N VAL A 181 4.31 -5.02 9.37
CA VAL A 181 3.40 -6.18 9.53
C VAL A 181 2.00 -5.87 9.00
N TYR A 182 1.70 -4.59 8.75
CA TYR A 182 0.36 -4.07 8.51
C TYR A 182 0.06 -3.83 7.03
N ASN A 183 0.66 -4.63 6.14
CA ASN A 183 0.26 -4.67 4.75
C ASN A 183 -1.11 -5.34 4.63
N LEU A 184 -2.04 -4.76 3.88
CA LEU A 184 -3.42 -5.27 3.78
C LEU A 184 -3.53 -6.57 2.97
N GLU A 185 -2.55 -6.88 2.12
CA GLU A 185 -2.41 -8.16 1.40
C GLU A 185 -1.12 -8.88 1.83
N PRO A 186 -0.98 -9.33 3.09
CA PRO A 186 0.27 -9.87 3.59
C PRO A 186 0.55 -11.29 3.08
N ASP A 187 1.83 -11.64 2.94
CA ASP A 187 2.27 -13.03 2.77
C ASP A 187 2.39 -13.68 4.15
N ILE A 188 1.55 -14.68 4.43
CA ILE A 188 1.46 -15.36 5.74
C ILE A 188 2.80 -16.00 6.13
N LYS A 189 3.59 -16.41 5.14
CA LYS A 189 4.88 -17.08 5.37
C LYS A 189 6.00 -16.07 5.53
N ASN A 190 6.10 -15.08 4.62
CA ASN A 190 7.31 -14.28 4.45
C ASN A 190 7.20 -12.83 4.97
N SER A 191 5.99 -12.28 5.18
CA SER A 191 5.84 -10.94 5.76
C SER A 191 6.46 -10.86 7.17
N PRO A 192 6.90 -9.67 7.62
CA PRO A 192 7.33 -9.48 8.99
C PRO A 192 6.28 -9.98 9.98
N GLY A 193 6.68 -10.72 11.01
CA GLY A 193 5.75 -11.37 11.93
C GLY A 193 5.06 -12.61 11.38
N GLY A 194 5.46 -13.13 10.21
CA GLY A 194 4.89 -14.35 9.61
C GLY A 194 5.62 -15.62 10.02
N LEU A 195 5.24 -16.75 9.40
CA LEU A 195 5.74 -18.09 9.75
C LEU A 195 7.27 -18.22 9.61
N ARG A 196 7.90 -17.48 8.70
CA ARG A 196 9.36 -17.52 8.51
C ARG A 196 10.11 -17.00 9.73
N ASP A 197 9.53 -16.07 10.50
CA ASP A 197 10.15 -15.60 11.75
C ASP A 197 10.18 -16.73 12.80
N LEU A 198 9.11 -17.50 12.91
CA LEU A 198 9.09 -18.70 13.78
C LEU A 198 10.10 -19.74 13.31
N ASP A 199 10.24 -19.94 12.01
CA ASP A 199 11.21 -20.89 11.47
C ASP A 199 12.65 -20.42 11.76
N THR A 200 12.93 -19.12 11.61
CA THR A 200 14.24 -18.54 11.96
C THR A 200 14.57 -18.75 13.43
N LEU A 201 13.61 -18.53 14.33
CA LEU A 201 13.82 -18.79 15.77
C LEU A 201 14.13 -20.27 16.04
N ARG A 202 13.42 -21.20 15.37
CA ARG A 202 13.68 -22.64 15.49
C ARG A 202 15.08 -23.02 15.02
N TRP A 203 15.53 -22.48 13.88
CA TRP A 203 16.87 -22.75 13.36
C TRP A 203 17.94 -22.22 14.28
N LEU A 204 17.76 -21.04 14.86
CA LEU A 204 18.67 -20.49 15.87
C LEU A 204 18.69 -21.35 17.13
N LEU A 205 17.53 -21.81 17.63
CA LEU A 205 17.46 -22.71 18.77
C LEU A 205 18.17 -24.03 18.50
N LEU A 206 17.92 -24.65 17.36
CA LEU A 206 18.51 -25.92 16.98
C LEU A 206 20.04 -25.80 16.85
N HIS A 207 20.51 -24.77 16.15
CA HIS A 207 21.95 -24.55 15.95
C HIS A 207 22.69 -24.17 17.25
N HIS A 208 22.05 -23.38 18.14
CA HIS A 208 22.67 -22.91 19.38
C HIS A 208 22.59 -23.92 20.51
N PHE A 209 21.47 -24.63 20.62
CA PHE A 209 21.15 -25.44 21.80
C PHE A 209 20.83 -26.90 21.48
N GLY A 210 20.84 -27.29 20.21
CA GLY A 210 20.59 -28.66 19.76
C GLY A 210 19.16 -29.12 19.83
N ASP A 211 18.19 -28.19 20.01
CA ASP A 211 16.78 -28.53 20.10
C ASP A 211 15.90 -27.48 19.37
N ILE A 212 15.00 -27.94 18.51
CA ILE A 212 14.13 -27.15 17.65
C ILE A 212 12.84 -26.65 18.34
N HIS A 213 12.55 -27.16 19.52
CA HIS A 213 11.25 -26.91 20.15
C HIS A 213 11.19 -25.53 20.81
N LEU A 214 10.20 -24.69 20.41
CA LEU A 214 10.00 -23.34 20.95
C LEU A 214 9.80 -23.28 22.47
N ILE A 215 9.41 -24.40 23.13
CA ILE A 215 9.30 -24.48 24.60
C ILE A 215 10.64 -24.21 25.27
N ASN A 216 11.75 -24.45 24.60
CA ASN A 216 13.08 -24.19 25.13
C ASN A 216 13.40 -22.71 25.27
N LEU A 217 12.73 -21.83 24.53
CA LEU A 217 12.78 -20.38 24.80
C LEU A 217 12.30 -20.10 26.22
N TYR A 218 11.19 -20.70 26.65
CA TYR A 218 10.68 -20.56 28.01
C TYR A 218 11.55 -21.28 29.06
N LYS A 219 11.92 -22.54 28.82
CA LYS A 219 12.77 -23.31 29.75
C LYS A 219 14.12 -22.63 30.02
N ARG A 220 14.68 -21.98 29.02
CA ARG A 220 15.94 -21.22 29.10
C ARG A 220 15.75 -19.76 29.56
N LYS A 221 14.54 -19.37 29.97
CA LYS A 221 14.21 -18.02 30.43
C LYS A 221 14.47 -16.90 29.38
N LEU A 222 14.53 -17.29 28.09
CA LEU A 222 14.63 -16.32 26.99
C LEU A 222 13.31 -15.59 26.76
N VAL A 223 12.18 -16.23 27.07
CA VAL A 223 10.83 -15.64 27.09
C VAL A 223 10.09 -16.01 28.37
N THR A 224 9.12 -15.19 28.78
CA THR A 224 8.18 -15.48 29.86
C THR A 224 7.13 -16.50 29.43
N ARG A 225 6.35 -17.05 30.38
CA ARG A 225 5.26 -17.98 30.07
C ARG A 225 4.18 -17.33 29.17
N LEU A 226 3.91 -16.04 29.37
CA LEU A 226 2.94 -15.28 28.56
C LEU A 226 3.45 -15.09 27.13
N GLU A 227 4.70 -14.69 26.95
CA GLU A 227 5.34 -14.53 25.63
C GLU A 227 5.38 -15.86 24.87
N TYR A 228 5.72 -16.95 25.55
CA TYR A 228 5.66 -18.29 24.94
C TYR A 228 4.26 -18.65 24.47
N ARG A 229 3.21 -18.33 25.28
CA ARG A 229 1.81 -18.55 24.87
C ARG A 229 1.47 -17.75 23.61
N LYS A 230 1.90 -16.48 23.53
CA LYS A 230 1.71 -15.63 22.35
C LYS A 230 2.36 -16.24 21.09
N LEU A 231 3.60 -16.73 21.19
CA LEU A 231 4.27 -17.44 20.09
C LEU A 231 3.49 -18.67 19.60
N ILE A 232 2.98 -19.48 20.52
CA ILE A 232 2.21 -20.68 20.15
C ILE A 232 0.83 -20.33 19.59
N GLN A 233 0.19 -19.29 20.09
CA GLN A 233 -1.08 -18.80 19.55
C GLN A 233 -0.90 -18.27 18.12
N ALA A 234 0.13 -17.45 17.87
CA ALA A 234 0.46 -16.98 16.54
C ALA A 234 0.75 -18.13 15.58
N GLN A 235 1.57 -19.12 16.01
CA GLN A 235 1.84 -20.32 15.20
C GLN A 235 0.55 -21.07 14.80
N LYS A 236 -0.36 -21.29 15.75
CA LYS A 236 -1.62 -21.99 15.49
C LYS A 236 -2.51 -21.19 14.54
N PHE A 237 -2.62 -19.89 14.79
CA PHE A 237 -3.43 -19.00 13.98
C PHE A 237 -2.93 -18.93 12.53
N PHE A 238 -1.63 -18.72 12.32
CA PHE A 238 -1.07 -18.71 10.96
C PHE A 238 -1.15 -20.06 10.26
N ALA A 239 -1.04 -21.16 10.99
CA ALA A 239 -1.27 -22.47 10.43
C ALA A 239 -2.72 -22.66 9.96
N GLN A 240 -3.70 -22.17 10.75
CA GLN A 240 -5.12 -22.17 10.40
C GLN A 240 -5.39 -21.34 9.15
N ILE A 241 -4.94 -20.08 9.12
CA ILE A 241 -5.14 -19.16 7.99
C ILE A 241 -4.51 -19.74 6.71
N ARG A 242 -3.26 -20.20 6.77
CA ARG A 242 -2.56 -20.75 5.60
C ARG A 242 -3.18 -22.04 5.09
N LEU A 243 -3.57 -22.94 6.00
CA LEU A 243 -4.24 -24.18 5.63
C LEU A 243 -5.60 -23.90 5.00
N GLY A 244 -6.39 -22.99 5.58
CA GLY A 244 -7.66 -22.53 5.05
C GLY A 244 -7.51 -21.90 3.67
N LEU A 245 -6.50 -21.04 3.47
CA LEU A 245 -6.23 -20.41 2.19
C LEU A 245 -5.91 -21.43 1.09
N HIS A 246 -5.01 -22.39 1.37
CA HIS A 246 -4.69 -23.47 0.42
C HIS A 246 -5.91 -24.32 0.04
N LEU A 247 -6.77 -24.66 1.03
CA LEU A 247 -7.96 -25.48 0.80
C LEU A 247 -9.10 -24.71 0.12
N SER A 248 -9.24 -23.41 0.35
CA SER A 248 -10.28 -22.59 -0.28
C SER A 248 -9.92 -22.22 -1.71
N CYS A 249 -8.63 -21.97 -2.00
CA CYS A 249 -8.15 -21.61 -3.33
C CYS A 249 -7.80 -22.84 -4.20
N ASN A 250 -7.76 -24.05 -3.64
CA ASN A 250 -7.32 -25.27 -4.29
C ASN A 250 -5.94 -25.18 -4.96
N GLN A 251 -5.04 -24.34 -4.42
CA GLN A 251 -3.69 -24.10 -4.92
C GLN A 251 -2.75 -23.63 -3.81
N LYS A 252 -1.44 -23.58 -4.14
CA LYS A 252 -0.43 -23.01 -3.27
C LYS A 252 -0.55 -21.48 -3.27
N GLU A 253 -1.14 -20.93 -2.21
CA GLU A 253 -1.25 -19.50 -2.01
C GLU A 253 -0.80 -19.11 -0.61
N ASN A 254 0.05 -18.08 -0.50
CA ASN A 254 0.53 -17.57 0.77
C ASN A 254 0.13 -16.10 1.02
N ARG A 255 -0.36 -15.40 -0.03
CA ARG A 255 -0.81 -14.01 0.09
C ARG A 255 -2.29 -13.95 0.39
N LEU A 256 -2.63 -13.22 1.42
CA LEU A 256 -4.02 -12.88 1.75
C LEU A 256 -4.49 -11.73 0.87
N LEU A 257 -4.71 -12.04 -0.43
CA LEU A 257 -5.27 -11.07 -1.36
C LEU A 257 -6.68 -10.67 -0.93
N PHE A 258 -7.11 -9.45 -1.27
CA PHE A 258 -8.47 -8.98 -0.97
C PHE A 258 -9.55 -9.96 -1.43
N ASP A 259 -9.36 -10.60 -2.57
CA ASP A 259 -10.27 -11.58 -3.17
C ASP A 259 -10.46 -12.84 -2.32
N HIS A 260 -9.44 -13.20 -1.57
CA HIS A 260 -9.44 -14.40 -0.72
C HIS A 260 -9.94 -14.13 0.69
N GLN A 261 -9.77 -12.90 1.20
CA GLN A 261 -10.05 -12.56 2.59
C GLN A 261 -11.51 -12.81 2.99
N PRO A 262 -12.56 -12.36 2.24
CA PRO A 262 -13.94 -12.60 2.61
C PRO A 262 -14.30 -14.09 2.62
N LYS A 263 -13.92 -14.81 1.56
CA LYS A 263 -14.17 -16.24 1.41
C LYS A 263 -13.48 -17.05 2.51
N LEU A 264 -12.26 -16.69 2.84
CA LEU A 264 -11.49 -17.36 3.89
C LEU A 264 -12.05 -17.05 5.28
N ALA A 265 -12.48 -15.83 5.53
CA ALA A 265 -13.08 -15.44 6.80
C ALA A 265 -14.38 -16.23 7.06
N GLU A 266 -15.25 -16.32 6.06
CA GLU A 266 -16.47 -17.13 6.11
C GLU A 266 -16.14 -18.62 6.30
N PHE A 267 -15.20 -19.15 5.52
CA PHE A 267 -14.75 -20.54 5.60
C PHE A 267 -14.23 -20.91 7.00
N LEU A 268 -13.56 -19.98 7.68
CA LEU A 268 -13.03 -20.19 9.04
C LEU A 268 -14.00 -19.79 10.16
N GLY A 269 -15.24 -19.38 9.82
CA GLY A 269 -16.29 -19.08 10.78
C GLY A 269 -16.18 -17.71 11.47
N PHE A 270 -15.46 -16.74 10.89
CA PHE A 270 -15.48 -15.38 11.38
C PHE A 270 -16.83 -14.73 11.10
N GLN A 271 -17.39 -14.06 12.11
CA GLN A 271 -18.70 -13.43 12.00
C GLN A 271 -18.58 -11.91 11.75
N GLY A 272 -19.56 -11.35 11.01
CA GLY A 272 -19.71 -9.93 10.76
C GLY A 272 -21.07 -9.63 10.13
N LYS A 273 -21.49 -8.36 10.16
CA LYS A 273 -22.75 -7.92 9.52
C LYS A 273 -22.73 -8.07 7.98
N SER A 274 -21.55 -8.22 7.40
CA SER A 274 -21.30 -8.47 5.98
C SER A 274 -20.02 -9.29 5.82
N SER A 275 -19.79 -9.89 4.65
CA SER A 275 -18.55 -10.63 4.34
C SER A 275 -17.30 -9.77 4.53
N ASN A 276 -17.35 -8.47 4.20
CA ASN A 276 -16.25 -7.54 4.43
C ASN A 276 -16.00 -7.28 5.92
N ASN A 277 -17.04 -7.26 6.75
CA ASN A 277 -16.88 -7.12 8.20
C ASN A 277 -16.25 -8.37 8.82
N ALA A 278 -16.61 -9.57 8.34
CA ALA A 278 -15.97 -10.83 8.76
C ALA A 278 -14.49 -10.86 8.34
N ALA A 279 -14.17 -10.44 7.11
CA ALA A 279 -12.80 -10.28 6.64
C ALA A 279 -12.00 -9.31 7.52
N SER A 280 -12.57 -8.16 7.85
CA SER A 280 -11.94 -7.16 8.73
C SER A 280 -11.64 -7.73 10.12
N ALA A 281 -12.56 -8.50 10.70
CA ALA A 281 -12.35 -9.16 11.99
C ALA A 281 -11.24 -10.22 11.92
N MET A 282 -11.18 -11.01 10.85
CA MET A 282 -10.10 -11.97 10.61
C MET A 282 -8.76 -11.27 10.49
N MET A 283 -8.69 -10.21 9.68
CA MET A 283 -7.46 -9.45 9.44
C MET A 283 -6.97 -8.70 10.68
N GLN A 284 -7.86 -8.16 11.50
CA GLN A 284 -7.48 -7.56 12.79
C GLN A 284 -6.81 -8.59 13.70
N ASN A 285 -7.34 -9.83 13.76
CA ASN A 285 -6.68 -10.91 14.50
C ASN A 285 -5.33 -11.29 13.87
N TYR A 286 -5.24 -11.31 12.53
CA TYR A 286 -3.98 -11.52 11.82
C TYR A 286 -2.92 -10.50 12.23
N PHE A 287 -3.24 -9.22 12.16
CA PHE A 287 -2.30 -8.15 12.50
C PHE A 287 -1.87 -8.18 13.97
N ARG A 288 -2.79 -8.52 14.89
CA ARG A 288 -2.45 -8.69 16.30
C ARG A 288 -1.41 -9.79 16.52
N HIS A 289 -1.62 -10.98 15.92
CA HIS A 289 -0.68 -12.08 16.02
C HIS A 289 0.66 -11.79 15.30
N ALA A 290 0.61 -11.11 14.16
CA ALA A 290 1.80 -10.71 13.43
C ALA A 290 2.64 -9.67 14.20
N ALA A 291 2.00 -8.68 14.82
CA ALA A 291 2.66 -7.67 15.66
C ALA A 291 3.31 -8.30 16.91
N ASP A 292 2.57 -9.16 17.62
CA ASP A 292 3.09 -9.89 18.79
C ASP A 292 4.32 -10.76 18.41
N LEU A 293 4.23 -11.53 17.33
CA LEU A 293 5.33 -12.35 16.86
C LEU A 293 6.53 -11.52 16.42
N ARG A 294 6.27 -10.43 15.70
CA ARG A 294 7.33 -9.53 15.24
C ARG A 294 8.10 -8.89 16.38
N LEU A 295 7.39 -8.42 17.41
CA LEU A 295 8.00 -7.84 18.60
C LEU A 295 8.89 -8.85 19.32
N LEU A 296 8.36 -10.06 19.58
CA LEU A 296 9.10 -11.12 20.23
C LEU A 296 10.30 -11.58 19.40
N PHE A 297 10.15 -11.66 18.09
CA PHE A 297 11.26 -11.97 17.18
C PHE A 297 12.40 -10.95 17.31
N ILE A 298 12.07 -9.66 17.29
CA ILE A 298 13.07 -8.58 17.44
C ILE A 298 13.83 -8.73 18.76
N ILE A 299 13.10 -8.89 19.86
CA ILE A 299 13.70 -9.01 21.20
C ILE A 299 14.61 -10.25 21.28
N LEU A 300 14.16 -11.38 20.77
CA LEU A 300 14.95 -12.62 20.76
C LEU A 300 16.19 -12.50 19.86
N MET A 301 16.07 -11.93 18.67
CA MET A 301 17.21 -11.67 17.79
C MET A 301 18.26 -10.80 18.49
N ARG A 302 17.86 -9.77 19.23
CA ARG A 302 18.78 -8.94 20.02
C ARG A 302 19.45 -9.72 21.16
N GLN A 303 18.72 -10.60 21.84
CA GLN A 303 19.32 -11.46 22.87
C GLN A 303 20.40 -12.37 22.29
N PHE A 304 20.15 -12.99 21.13
CA PHE A 304 21.16 -13.74 20.43
C PHE A 304 22.35 -12.87 20.03
N GLU A 305 22.12 -11.70 19.47
CA GLU A 305 23.17 -10.77 19.08
C GLU A 305 24.05 -10.36 20.27
N GLN A 306 23.43 -9.96 21.39
CA GLN A 306 24.12 -9.57 22.61
C GLN A 306 24.94 -10.71 23.21
N SER A 307 24.50 -11.99 23.07
CA SER A 307 25.24 -13.15 23.54
C SER A 307 26.61 -13.36 22.83
N PHE A 308 26.78 -12.77 21.64
CA PHE A 308 28.02 -12.80 20.85
C PHE A 308 28.82 -11.51 20.96
N SER A 309 28.16 -10.43 21.39
CA SER A 309 28.81 -9.12 21.45
C SER A 309 29.81 -9.08 22.63
N LYS A 310 31.02 -8.64 22.33
CA LYS A 310 32.01 -8.26 23.35
C LYS A 310 31.82 -6.79 23.79
N ALA A 311 30.80 -6.10 23.28
CA ALA A 311 30.54 -4.70 23.62
C ALA A 311 30.23 -4.60 25.12
N LYS A 312 31.06 -3.85 25.84
CA LYS A 312 30.82 -3.54 27.26
C LYS A 312 29.71 -2.47 27.31
N SER A 313 28.77 -2.66 28.23
CA SER A 313 27.81 -1.62 28.59
C SER A 313 28.56 -0.43 29.21
N ARG A 314 28.24 0.77 28.76
CA ARG A 314 28.77 2.03 29.32
C ARG A 314 27.62 2.86 29.83
N VAL A 315 27.75 3.32 31.08
CA VAL A 315 26.79 4.28 31.64
C VAL A 315 26.91 5.60 30.87
N ILE A 316 25.78 6.17 30.50
CA ILE A 316 25.75 7.49 29.87
C ILE A 316 25.73 8.53 30.99
N PRO A 317 26.76 9.40 31.07
CA PRO A 317 26.89 10.34 32.18
C PRO A 317 25.63 11.16 32.42
N SER A 318 25.27 11.37 33.69
CA SER A 318 24.10 12.17 34.11
C SER A 318 22.76 11.67 33.60
N THR A 319 22.65 10.39 33.21
CA THR A 319 21.39 9.80 32.78
C THR A 319 21.17 8.44 33.45
N PRO A 320 19.90 7.97 33.57
CA PRO A 320 19.57 6.62 34.03
C PRO A 320 19.82 5.53 33.00
N PHE A 321 20.56 5.82 31.93
CA PHE A 321 20.70 4.96 30.78
C PHE A 321 22.12 4.40 30.59
N ILE A 322 22.17 3.22 29.97
CA ILE A 322 23.41 2.59 29.50
C ILE A 322 23.35 2.43 27.98
N LYS A 323 24.52 2.48 27.35
CA LYS A 323 24.71 2.15 25.93
C LYS A 323 25.48 0.85 25.79
N THR A 324 24.93 -0.09 25.01
CA THR A 324 25.56 -1.36 24.65
C THR A 324 25.58 -1.50 23.13
N GLY A 325 26.72 -1.19 22.50
CA GLY A 325 26.75 -1.07 21.03
C GLY A 325 25.85 0.06 20.53
N HIS A 326 24.87 -0.27 19.73
CA HIS A 326 23.86 0.66 19.20
C HIS A 326 22.53 0.60 19.94
N TYR A 327 22.47 -0.02 21.10
CA TYR A 327 21.26 -0.18 21.89
C TYR A 327 21.35 0.60 23.19
N ILE A 328 20.18 1.15 23.62
CA ILE A 328 20.04 1.81 24.90
C ILE A 328 19.33 0.90 25.91
N GLY A 329 19.75 0.94 27.16
CA GLY A 329 19.13 0.23 28.26
C GLY A 329 19.05 1.07 29.53
N LEU A 330 18.39 0.52 30.57
CA LEU A 330 18.38 1.10 31.90
C LEU A 330 19.66 0.74 32.65
N ALA A 331 20.26 1.70 33.32
CA ALA A 331 21.39 1.46 34.21
C ALA A 331 20.98 0.72 35.49
N ASP A 332 21.91 0.07 36.14
CA ASP A 332 21.68 -0.63 37.42
C ASP A 332 21.07 0.32 38.46
N GLY A 333 20.10 -0.19 39.20
CA GLY A 333 19.35 0.58 40.20
C GLY A 333 18.12 1.33 39.69
N TYR A 334 17.95 1.49 38.37
CA TYR A 334 16.79 2.09 37.73
C TYR A 334 15.79 1.03 37.25
N SER A 335 14.51 1.34 37.32
CA SER A 335 13.46 0.48 36.76
C SER A 335 12.18 1.27 36.46
N PHE A 336 11.45 0.89 35.44
CA PHE A 336 10.16 1.50 35.10
C PHE A 336 9.11 1.39 36.20
N LYS A 337 9.21 0.36 37.07
CA LYS A 337 8.31 0.19 38.22
C LYS A 337 8.52 1.23 39.31
N LYS A 338 9.77 1.63 39.53
CA LYS A 338 10.12 2.64 40.54
C LYS A 338 10.01 4.07 40.01
N GLN A 339 10.28 4.22 38.71
CA GLN A 339 10.37 5.52 38.03
C GLN A 339 9.61 5.40 36.69
N PRO A 340 8.28 5.47 36.69
CA PRO A 340 7.46 5.29 35.47
C PRO A 340 7.72 6.32 34.38
N GLU A 341 8.19 7.53 34.75
CA GLU A 341 8.59 8.59 33.79
C GLU A 341 9.62 8.11 32.77
N LEU A 342 10.50 7.19 33.17
CA LEU A 342 11.53 6.59 32.29
C LEU A 342 10.91 5.89 31.07
N ILE A 343 9.62 5.53 31.10
CA ILE A 343 8.95 4.92 29.94
C ILE A 343 8.94 5.87 28.74
N LEU A 344 8.71 7.17 28.93
CA LEU A 344 8.75 8.15 27.86
C LEU A 344 10.15 8.75 27.67
N GLU A 345 10.88 8.96 28.76
CA GLU A 345 12.22 9.57 28.73
C GLU A 345 13.22 8.74 27.90
N ILE A 346 13.18 7.40 27.98
CA ILE A 346 14.07 6.55 27.20
C ILE A 346 13.84 6.70 25.71
N PHE A 347 12.59 6.88 25.27
CA PHE A 347 12.27 7.12 23.86
C PHE A 347 12.66 8.53 23.42
N LEU A 348 12.48 9.53 24.28
CA LEU A 348 12.93 10.86 23.97
C LEU A 348 14.45 10.94 23.89
N PHE A 349 15.16 10.22 24.76
CA PHE A 349 16.60 10.12 24.69
C PHE A 349 17.02 9.41 23.39
N LEU A 350 16.40 8.27 23.05
CA LEU A 350 16.63 7.55 21.80
C LEU A 350 16.42 8.44 20.55
N ALA A 351 15.38 9.26 20.56
CA ALA A 351 15.04 10.15 19.46
C ALA A 351 16.12 11.21 19.16
N LYS A 352 16.83 11.65 20.22
CA LYS A 352 17.86 12.70 20.14
C LYS A 352 19.27 12.15 19.81
N GLN A 353 19.42 10.84 19.72
CA GLN A 353 20.72 10.19 19.47
C GLN A 353 20.73 9.48 18.12
N THR A 354 21.58 9.93 17.22
CA THR A 354 21.68 9.37 15.85
C THR A 354 22.42 8.02 15.80
N ASP A 355 23.23 7.71 16.82
CA ASP A 355 24.04 6.49 16.90
C ASP A 355 23.37 5.34 17.65
N LEU A 356 22.17 5.58 18.19
CA LEU A 356 21.32 4.57 18.82
C LEU A 356 20.20 4.14 17.87
N ILE A 357 19.97 2.83 17.82
CA ILE A 357 18.98 2.25 16.90
C ILE A 357 17.68 1.89 17.64
N ASP A 358 17.78 1.34 18.86
CA ASP A 358 16.61 0.83 19.60
C ASP A 358 16.98 0.47 21.06
N LEU A 359 16.00 -0.02 21.83
CA LEU A 359 16.20 -0.51 23.20
C LEU A 359 16.97 -1.84 23.18
N ASP A 360 17.75 -2.11 24.21
CA ASP A 360 18.33 -3.44 24.43
C ASP A 360 17.25 -4.48 24.79
N ALA A 361 17.61 -5.76 24.75
CA ALA A 361 16.64 -6.83 24.95
C ALA A 361 16.09 -6.89 26.38
N GLN A 362 16.91 -6.59 27.38
CA GLN A 362 16.50 -6.61 28.80
C GLN A 362 15.52 -5.44 29.09
N THR A 363 15.87 -4.26 28.63
CA THR A 363 15.02 -3.06 28.77
C THR A 363 13.71 -3.21 27.99
N SER A 364 13.76 -3.79 26.78
CA SER A 364 12.55 -4.09 26.00
C SER A 364 11.58 -5.00 26.76
N LYS A 365 12.07 -6.04 27.44
CA LYS A 365 11.24 -6.91 28.29
C LYS A 365 10.67 -6.19 29.50
N ALA A 366 11.52 -5.45 30.20
CA ALA A 366 11.09 -4.67 31.37
C ALA A 366 10.01 -3.64 30.99
N LEU A 367 10.14 -3.04 29.80
CA LEU A 367 9.15 -2.12 29.26
C LEU A 367 7.81 -2.80 28.99
N MET A 368 7.81 -3.96 28.32
CA MET A 368 6.58 -4.73 28.08
C MET A 368 5.83 -5.11 29.37
N GLU A 369 6.58 -5.44 30.42
CA GLU A 369 6.00 -5.75 31.73
C GLU A 369 5.48 -4.51 32.47
N SER A 370 5.87 -3.33 32.03
CA SER A 370 5.59 -2.04 32.67
C SER A 370 4.52 -1.21 31.96
N ILE A 371 3.97 -1.67 30.84
CA ILE A 371 2.95 -0.92 30.08
C ILE A 371 1.71 -0.61 30.94
N SER A 372 1.32 -1.50 31.82
CA SER A 372 0.19 -1.27 32.75
C SER A 372 0.38 -0.11 33.73
N LEU A 373 1.61 0.41 33.87
CA LEU A 373 1.89 1.62 34.65
C LEU A 373 1.39 2.89 33.98
N ILE A 374 1.14 2.84 32.66
CA ILE A 374 0.54 3.94 31.89
C ILE A 374 -0.96 3.99 32.18
N ASN A 375 -1.32 4.27 33.42
CA ASN A 375 -2.68 4.41 33.89
C ASN A 375 -3.16 5.87 33.82
N GLU A 376 -4.32 6.18 34.37
CA GLU A 376 -4.90 7.52 34.35
C GLU A 376 -4.03 8.57 35.10
N SER A 377 -3.48 8.21 36.26
CA SER A 377 -2.55 9.08 36.98
C SER A 377 -1.30 9.43 36.20
N TYR A 378 -0.77 8.43 35.46
CA TYR A 378 0.37 8.64 34.55
C TYR A 378 0.05 9.64 33.44
N ARG A 379 -1.11 9.46 32.78
CA ARG A 379 -1.57 10.32 31.66
C ARG A 379 -1.89 11.76 32.11
N ASN A 380 -2.37 11.92 33.35
CA ASN A 380 -2.72 13.23 33.90
C ASN A 380 -1.51 14.00 34.47
N ASN A 381 -0.33 13.37 34.52
CA ASN A 381 0.90 14.02 34.99
C ASN A 381 1.42 15.01 33.93
N LYS A 382 1.60 16.27 34.33
CA LYS A 382 2.05 17.37 33.46
C LYS A 382 3.44 17.15 32.86
N HIS A 383 4.32 16.47 33.56
CA HIS A 383 5.65 16.10 33.03
C HIS A 383 5.52 15.08 31.91
N HIS A 384 4.73 14.01 32.09
CA HIS A 384 4.51 13.02 31.08
C HIS A 384 3.78 13.59 29.85
N GLN A 385 2.85 14.53 30.05
CA GLN A 385 2.18 15.23 28.95
C GLN A 385 3.16 16.03 28.08
N ARG A 386 4.10 16.73 28.70
CA ARG A 386 5.17 17.47 27.98
C ARG A 386 6.08 16.51 27.22
N LEU A 387 6.52 15.41 27.85
CA LEU A 387 7.35 14.40 27.20
C LEU A 387 6.65 13.78 25.98
N PHE A 388 5.36 13.46 26.12
CA PHE A 388 4.60 12.90 25.01
C PHE A 388 4.41 13.90 23.87
N THR A 389 4.13 15.16 24.18
CA THR A 389 4.02 16.24 23.19
C THR A 389 5.34 16.44 22.42
N GLU A 390 6.47 16.42 23.13
CA GLU A 390 7.78 16.51 22.50
C GLU A 390 8.07 15.30 21.60
N LEU A 391 7.69 14.09 22.02
CA LEU A 391 7.86 12.85 21.26
C LEU A 391 7.06 12.85 19.95
N LEU A 392 5.96 13.58 19.83
CA LEU A 392 5.21 13.70 18.57
C LEU A 392 6.05 14.27 17.42
N GLN A 393 7.13 14.99 17.73
CA GLN A 393 8.04 15.54 16.72
C GLN A 393 9.06 14.53 16.19
N TYR A 394 9.05 13.29 16.71
CA TYR A 394 9.99 12.23 16.32
C TYR A 394 9.25 10.98 15.79
N PRO A 395 8.72 11.02 14.55
CA PRO A 395 7.90 9.95 13.97
C PRO A 395 8.57 8.56 13.96
N SER A 396 9.88 8.53 13.71
CA SER A 396 10.64 7.27 13.72
C SER A 396 10.65 6.62 15.11
N THR A 397 10.69 7.42 16.17
CA THR A 397 10.60 6.95 17.57
C THR A 397 9.18 6.54 17.92
N LEU A 398 8.16 7.26 17.44
CA LEU A 398 6.76 6.89 17.64
C LEU A 398 6.46 5.49 17.05
N ARG A 399 7.07 5.11 15.92
CA ARG A 399 6.94 3.74 15.41
C ARG A 399 7.49 2.70 16.39
N ALA A 400 8.59 2.99 17.05
CA ALA A 400 9.11 2.10 18.10
C ALA A 400 8.14 2.04 19.29
N MET A 401 7.60 3.17 19.74
CA MET A 401 6.60 3.22 20.82
C MET A 401 5.31 2.46 20.44
N ASN A 402 4.83 2.61 19.21
CA ASN A 402 3.65 1.87 18.71
C ASN A 402 3.90 0.35 18.74
N ARG A 403 5.08 -0.08 18.31
CA ARG A 403 5.47 -1.50 18.33
C ARG A 403 5.43 -2.10 19.74
N PHE A 404 5.74 -1.34 20.77
CA PHE A 404 5.61 -1.75 22.18
C PHE A 404 4.21 -1.54 22.75
N GLY A 405 3.28 -0.93 22.01
CA GLY A 405 1.92 -0.64 22.48
C GLY A 405 1.80 0.57 23.40
N ILE A 406 2.85 1.39 23.53
CA ILE A 406 2.90 2.53 24.43
C ILE A 406 1.95 3.64 24.00
N ILE A 407 1.89 3.94 22.69
CA ILE A 407 0.99 4.99 22.19
C ILE A 407 -0.47 4.65 22.52
N GLY A 408 -0.88 3.39 22.27
CA GLY A 408 -2.24 2.93 22.57
C GLY A 408 -2.54 2.86 24.06
N ALA A 409 -1.55 2.59 24.93
CA ALA A 409 -1.69 2.64 26.37
C ALA A 409 -1.81 4.10 26.88
N TYR A 410 -1.09 5.02 26.26
CA TYR A 410 -1.14 6.46 26.61
C TYR A 410 -2.42 7.12 26.10
N LEU A 411 -2.79 6.88 24.83
CA LEU A 411 -4.01 7.40 24.20
C LEU A 411 -4.91 6.25 23.79
N ALA A 412 -5.96 5.98 24.55
CA ALA A 412 -6.91 4.89 24.29
C ALA A 412 -7.57 5.02 22.90
N ILE A 413 -7.80 6.25 22.42
CA ILE A 413 -8.35 6.53 21.10
C ILE A 413 -7.40 6.05 19.97
N PHE A 414 -6.09 6.23 20.15
CA PHE A 414 -5.11 5.65 19.22
C PHE A 414 -5.06 4.12 19.33
N GLY A 415 -5.19 3.59 20.54
CA GLY A 415 -5.27 2.14 20.75
C GLY A 415 -6.43 1.48 19.99
N ALA A 416 -7.53 2.20 19.79
CA ALA A 416 -8.69 1.70 19.04
C ALA A 416 -8.42 1.52 17.54
N ILE A 417 -7.56 2.36 16.94
CA ILE A 417 -7.22 2.28 15.51
C ILE A 417 -6.02 1.37 15.21
N VAL A 418 -5.33 0.85 16.22
CA VAL A 418 -4.19 -0.07 16.02
C VAL A 418 -4.66 -1.35 15.34
N GLY A 419 -4.06 -1.63 14.18
CA GLY A 419 -4.42 -2.79 13.36
C GLY A 419 -5.78 -2.69 12.68
N GLN A 420 -6.46 -1.54 12.75
CA GLN A 420 -7.73 -1.32 12.08
C GLN A 420 -7.52 -1.20 10.58
N MET A 421 -8.22 -2.03 9.83
CA MET A 421 -8.17 -2.05 8.38
C MET A 421 -9.35 -1.29 7.78
N GLN A 422 -9.11 -0.55 6.70
CA GLN A 422 -10.15 -0.11 5.77
C GLN A 422 -10.15 -1.07 4.57
N TYR A 423 -11.29 -1.72 4.32
CA TYR A 423 -11.44 -2.63 3.18
C TYR A 423 -11.63 -1.83 1.88
N SER A 424 -10.53 -1.37 1.31
CA SER A 424 -10.47 -0.55 0.10
C SER A 424 -9.10 -0.72 -0.56
N LEU A 425 -9.07 -0.77 -1.89
CA LEU A 425 -7.82 -0.82 -2.67
C LEU A 425 -7.01 0.48 -2.63
N PHE A 426 -7.64 1.57 -2.17
CA PHE A 426 -7.00 2.86 -2.00
C PHE A 426 -5.95 2.85 -0.88
N HIS A 427 -6.24 2.17 0.23
CA HIS A 427 -5.35 2.08 1.39
C HIS A 427 -4.43 0.86 1.27
N SER A 428 -3.17 1.04 1.62
CA SER A 428 -2.18 -0.07 1.68
C SER A 428 -1.86 -0.51 3.10
N TYR A 429 -2.27 0.27 4.11
CA TYR A 429 -1.89 0.10 5.51
C TYR A 429 -3.08 0.21 6.45
N THR A 430 -2.90 -0.26 7.68
CA THR A 430 -3.83 0.01 8.80
C THR A 430 -3.78 1.49 9.20
N VAL A 431 -4.85 1.98 9.83
CA VAL A 431 -5.00 3.42 10.15
C VAL A 431 -3.84 3.94 11.01
N ASP A 432 -3.44 3.20 12.05
CA ASP A 432 -2.30 3.55 12.90
C ASP A 432 -0.98 3.65 12.12
N THR A 433 -0.74 2.70 11.23
CA THR A 433 0.48 2.67 10.41
C THR A 433 0.48 3.79 9.37
N HIS A 434 -0.67 4.05 8.73
CA HIS A 434 -0.86 5.19 7.83
C HIS A 434 -0.53 6.51 8.55
N THR A 435 -1.13 6.75 9.72
CA THR A 435 -0.86 7.95 10.54
C THR A 435 0.65 8.14 10.77
N LEU A 436 1.36 7.09 11.17
CA LEU A 436 2.80 7.18 11.41
C LEU A 436 3.61 7.38 10.12
N PHE A 437 3.16 6.85 8.95
CA PHE A 437 3.79 7.15 7.67
C PHE A 437 3.57 8.59 7.22
N VAL A 438 2.38 9.16 7.42
CA VAL A 438 2.10 10.58 7.17
C VAL A 438 3.09 11.46 7.96
N MET A 439 3.25 11.18 9.25
CA MET A 439 4.20 11.90 10.09
C MET A 439 5.67 11.74 9.61
N GLN A 440 6.07 10.53 9.19
CA GLN A 440 7.41 10.28 8.64
C GLN A 440 7.65 10.99 7.31
N ASN A 441 6.63 11.13 6.47
CA ASN A 441 6.74 11.89 5.23
C ASN A 441 6.97 13.38 5.56
N ILE A 442 6.26 13.95 6.54
CA ILE A 442 6.50 15.32 7.01
C ILE A 442 7.94 15.46 7.55
N GLU A 443 8.44 14.49 8.32
CA GLU A 443 9.82 14.48 8.80
C GLU A 443 10.82 14.56 7.63
N LYS A 444 10.64 13.73 6.59
CA LYS A 444 11.47 13.76 5.37
C LYS A 444 11.38 15.09 4.62
N PHE A 445 10.18 15.67 4.50
CA PHE A 445 10.03 16.97 3.82
C PHE A 445 10.75 18.11 4.56
N ARG A 446 10.92 17.98 5.85
CA ARG A 446 11.64 18.95 6.69
C ARG A 446 13.16 18.72 6.76
N ASP A 447 13.65 17.60 6.26
CA ASP A 447 15.08 17.30 6.21
C ASP A 447 15.78 18.21 5.18
N THR A 448 16.65 19.08 5.67
CA THR A 448 17.33 20.11 4.87
C THR A 448 18.45 19.57 3.98
N GLU A 449 18.98 18.38 4.28
CA GLU A 449 20.14 17.85 3.55
C GLU A 449 19.75 17.15 2.25
N VAL A 450 18.57 16.53 2.17
CA VAL A 450 18.20 15.59 1.09
C VAL A 450 17.39 16.24 -0.03
N ASN A 451 16.51 17.21 0.23
CA ASN A 451 15.44 17.58 -0.70
C ASN A 451 15.21 19.08 -0.86
N LYS A 452 15.97 19.75 -1.71
CA LYS A 452 15.78 21.20 -2.01
C LYS A 452 14.92 21.50 -3.24
N ARG A 453 14.32 20.49 -3.89
CA ARG A 453 13.77 20.66 -5.26
C ARG A 453 12.24 20.74 -5.33
N LEU A 454 11.51 19.98 -4.51
CA LEU A 454 10.05 19.89 -4.60
C LEU A 454 9.35 21.04 -3.86
N HIS A 455 8.23 21.50 -4.41
CA HIS A 455 7.55 22.68 -3.89
C HIS A 455 7.03 22.48 -2.45
N TYR A 456 6.43 21.35 -2.15
CA TYR A 456 5.91 21.01 -0.82
C TYR A 456 7.02 20.86 0.24
N GLU A 457 8.21 20.41 -0.14
CA GLU A 457 9.38 20.32 0.73
C GLU A 457 9.84 21.71 1.15
N ARG A 458 9.93 22.65 0.19
CA ARG A 458 10.26 24.05 0.48
C ARG A 458 9.24 24.69 1.41
N ILE A 459 7.94 24.45 1.18
CA ILE A 459 6.89 24.98 2.07
C ILE A 459 6.99 24.35 3.45
N SER A 460 7.24 23.03 3.55
CA SER A 460 7.40 22.32 4.84
C SER A 460 8.51 22.93 5.72
N GLN A 461 9.60 23.39 5.10
CA GLN A 461 10.71 24.06 5.82
C GLN A 461 10.34 25.46 6.32
N THR A 462 9.35 26.13 5.72
CA THR A 462 8.86 27.45 6.16
C THR A 462 7.82 27.37 7.27
N LEU A 463 7.29 26.18 7.58
CA LEU A 463 6.36 26.01 8.71
C LEU A 463 7.07 26.34 10.03
N GLY A 464 6.46 27.18 10.82
CA GLY A 464 7.02 27.62 12.09
C GLY A 464 7.14 26.49 13.11
N ASP A 465 6.26 26.46 14.12
CA ASP A 465 6.28 25.47 15.18
C ASP A 465 5.94 24.06 14.66
N PRO A 466 6.89 23.10 14.69
CA PRO A 466 6.66 21.74 14.23
C PRO A 466 5.60 20.98 15.02
N CYS A 467 5.32 21.35 16.26
CA CYS A 467 4.28 20.72 17.08
C CYS A 467 2.91 20.76 16.38
N ILE A 468 2.60 21.83 15.64
CA ILE A 468 1.31 21.99 14.97
C ILE A 468 1.10 20.92 13.91
N ILE A 469 2.03 20.81 12.95
CA ILE A 469 1.86 19.91 11.81
C ILE A 469 1.94 18.44 12.23
N TYR A 470 2.83 18.08 13.17
CA TYR A 470 2.93 16.71 13.66
C TYR A 470 1.71 16.30 14.49
N THR A 471 1.17 17.19 15.32
CA THR A 471 -0.05 16.90 16.07
C THR A 471 -1.26 16.79 15.13
N ALA A 472 -1.40 17.68 14.17
CA ALA A 472 -2.46 17.59 13.16
C ALA A 472 -2.37 16.26 12.36
N ALA A 473 -1.16 15.88 11.92
CA ALA A 473 -0.93 14.61 11.24
C ALA A 473 -1.21 13.39 12.14
N PHE A 474 -0.94 13.47 13.43
CA PHE A 474 -1.23 12.39 14.37
C PHE A 474 -2.74 12.18 14.56
N PHE A 475 -3.53 13.26 14.54
CA PHE A 475 -4.97 13.22 14.81
C PHE A 475 -5.87 13.19 13.57
N HIS A 476 -5.37 13.43 12.35
CA HIS A 476 -6.22 13.62 11.17
C HIS A 476 -7.21 12.47 10.93
N ASP A 477 -6.79 11.23 11.22
CA ASP A 477 -7.55 10.00 11.02
C ASP A 477 -7.90 9.24 12.32
N ILE A 478 -7.68 9.84 13.48
CA ILE A 478 -7.78 9.19 14.80
C ILE A 478 -9.18 8.62 15.09
N ALA A 479 -10.22 9.19 14.50
CA ALA A 479 -11.61 8.81 14.73
C ALA A 479 -12.16 7.83 13.66
N LYS A 480 -11.34 7.35 12.74
CA LYS A 480 -11.77 6.35 11.75
C LYS A 480 -12.33 5.10 12.43
N GLY A 481 -13.45 4.60 11.90
CA GLY A 481 -14.11 3.39 12.42
C GLY A 481 -15.12 3.61 13.57
N ARG A 482 -15.28 4.82 14.08
CA ARG A 482 -16.28 5.13 15.13
C ARG A 482 -17.70 5.36 14.58
N GLY A 483 -17.86 5.45 13.24
CA GLY A 483 -19.11 5.85 12.58
C GLY A 483 -19.28 7.37 12.54
N GLY A 484 -20.00 7.88 11.53
CA GLY A 484 -20.15 9.33 11.30
C GLY A 484 -18.93 9.94 10.58
N GLN A 485 -18.83 11.27 10.66
CA GLN A 485 -17.73 12.00 10.03
C GLN A 485 -16.48 11.97 10.91
N HIS A 486 -15.47 11.19 10.52
CA HIS A 486 -14.24 11.02 11.30
C HIS A 486 -13.45 12.31 11.48
N SER A 487 -13.51 13.24 10.50
CA SER A 487 -12.81 14.54 10.59
C SER A 487 -13.35 15.42 11.70
N GLU A 488 -14.69 15.45 11.87
CA GLU A 488 -15.35 16.21 12.94
C GLU A 488 -15.00 15.63 14.32
N GLN A 489 -15.15 14.32 14.48
CA GLN A 489 -14.83 13.64 15.73
C GLN A 489 -13.33 13.75 16.07
N GLY A 490 -12.46 13.57 15.07
CA GLY A 490 -11.02 13.70 15.24
C GLY A 490 -10.59 15.12 15.62
N ALA A 491 -11.27 16.14 15.09
CA ALA A 491 -11.02 17.53 15.46
C ALA A 491 -11.37 17.82 16.92
N VAL A 492 -12.46 17.24 17.46
CA VAL A 492 -12.81 17.33 18.87
C VAL A 492 -11.75 16.64 19.75
N ASP A 493 -11.36 15.40 19.39
CA ASP A 493 -10.31 14.66 20.11
C ASP A 493 -8.98 15.43 20.12
N ALA A 494 -8.59 16.03 19.00
CA ALA A 494 -7.39 16.86 18.90
C ALA A 494 -7.47 18.11 19.77
N HIS A 495 -8.64 18.76 19.83
CA HIS A 495 -8.87 19.92 20.66
C HIS A 495 -8.70 19.59 22.15
N GLU A 496 -9.35 18.54 22.64
CA GLU A 496 -9.25 18.06 24.03
C GLU A 496 -7.80 17.68 24.39
N PHE A 497 -7.11 17.00 23.49
CA PHE A 497 -5.70 16.68 23.66
C PHE A 497 -4.85 17.94 23.80
N CYS A 498 -5.00 18.91 22.92
CA CYS A 498 -4.23 20.15 22.97
C CYS A 498 -4.47 20.92 24.26
N GLN A 499 -5.74 21.01 24.72
CA GLN A 499 -6.07 21.66 25.99
C GLN A 499 -5.40 20.99 27.17
N THR A 500 -5.40 19.68 27.24
CA THR A 500 -4.81 18.92 28.33
C THR A 500 -3.28 18.95 28.33
N HIS A 501 -2.66 19.01 27.13
CA HIS A 501 -1.20 18.91 26.95
C HIS A 501 -0.48 20.26 26.83
N GLY A 502 -1.16 21.38 27.13
CA GLY A 502 -0.53 22.67 27.28
C GLY A 502 -0.21 23.43 26.00
N TYR A 503 -0.93 23.12 24.92
CA TYR A 503 -0.86 23.94 23.71
C TYR A 503 -1.48 25.31 23.90
N SER A 504 -0.96 26.30 23.19
CA SER A 504 -1.55 27.65 23.21
C SER A 504 -2.92 27.63 22.50
N PRO A 505 -3.79 28.64 22.81
CA PRO A 505 -5.07 28.77 22.13
C PRO A 505 -4.96 28.87 20.59
N TYR A 506 -3.88 29.48 20.08
CA TYR A 506 -3.60 29.59 18.66
C TYR A 506 -3.28 28.21 18.06
N GLN A 507 -2.34 27.47 18.64
CA GLN A 507 -1.97 26.12 18.22
C GLN A 507 -3.19 25.20 18.23
N THR A 508 -3.98 25.23 19.32
CA THR A 508 -5.19 24.42 19.48
C THR A 508 -6.20 24.68 18.35
N ARG A 509 -6.47 25.96 18.03
CA ARG A 509 -7.40 26.31 16.95
C ARG A 509 -6.89 25.87 15.57
N LEU A 510 -5.60 26.04 15.28
CA LEU A 510 -5.02 25.67 13.99
C LEU A 510 -4.98 24.13 13.83
N ILE A 511 -4.60 23.38 14.86
CA ILE A 511 -4.60 21.91 14.85
C ILE A 511 -6.03 21.38 14.65
N HIS A 512 -6.99 21.90 15.41
CA HIS A 512 -8.41 21.55 15.25
C HIS A 512 -8.89 21.80 13.83
N TRP A 513 -8.59 22.96 13.26
CA TRP A 513 -8.97 23.32 11.90
C TRP A 513 -8.32 22.38 10.86
N LEU A 514 -7.03 22.06 11.01
CA LEU A 514 -6.31 21.15 10.11
C LEU A 514 -6.91 19.75 10.14
N VAL A 515 -7.23 19.21 11.30
CA VAL A 515 -7.85 17.88 11.44
C VAL A 515 -9.25 17.88 10.83
N LEU A 516 -10.05 18.93 11.08
CA LEU A 516 -11.40 19.07 10.52
C LEU A 516 -11.39 19.14 9.00
N HIS A 517 -10.40 19.82 8.41
CA HIS A 517 -10.34 20.14 6.99
C HIS A 517 -9.24 19.42 6.22
N HIS A 518 -8.64 18.33 6.78
CA HIS A 518 -7.51 17.66 6.13
C HIS A 518 -7.84 17.12 4.72
N LEU A 519 -9.11 16.80 4.44
CA LEU A 519 -9.56 16.35 3.12
C LEU A 519 -9.91 17.49 2.16
N LEU A 520 -10.02 18.73 2.65
CA LEU A 520 -10.54 19.86 1.86
C LEU A 520 -9.72 20.12 0.60
N MET A 521 -8.39 20.15 0.72
CA MET A 521 -7.52 20.45 -0.41
C MET A 521 -7.52 19.31 -1.45
N SER A 522 -7.44 18.07 -1.00
CA SER A 522 -7.46 16.90 -1.91
C SER A 522 -8.80 16.78 -2.64
N GLN A 523 -9.91 17.00 -1.95
CA GLN A 523 -11.24 17.00 -2.55
C GLN A 523 -11.40 18.13 -3.56
N THR A 524 -11.03 19.38 -3.20
CA THR A 524 -11.12 20.52 -4.12
C THR A 524 -10.28 20.29 -5.36
N ALA A 525 -9.02 19.88 -5.20
CA ALA A 525 -8.11 19.67 -6.32
C ALA A 525 -8.59 18.56 -7.28
N GLN A 526 -9.13 17.47 -6.76
CA GLN A 526 -9.47 16.30 -7.56
C GLN A 526 -10.89 16.32 -8.13
N THR A 527 -11.83 17.09 -7.54
CA THR A 527 -13.24 17.05 -7.94
C THR A 527 -13.80 18.37 -8.46
N LYS A 528 -13.08 19.48 -8.27
CA LYS A 528 -13.52 20.79 -8.74
C LYS A 528 -12.60 21.34 -9.83
N ASP A 529 -13.11 22.24 -10.64
CA ASP A 529 -12.31 22.96 -11.63
C ASP A 529 -11.48 24.05 -10.93
N ILE A 530 -10.19 23.75 -10.66
CA ILE A 530 -9.27 24.68 -9.99
C ILE A 530 -8.82 25.85 -10.89
N GLN A 531 -9.28 25.91 -12.13
CA GLN A 531 -9.07 27.02 -13.04
C GLN A 531 -10.23 28.02 -12.98
N ASP A 532 -11.36 27.64 -12.36
CA ASP A 532 -12.49 28.52 -12.09
C ASP A 532 -12.16 29.45 -10.90
N PRO A 533 -12.11 30.79 -11.09
CA PRO A 533 -11.85 31.73 -10.01
C PRO A 533 -12.83 31.61 -8.84
N SER A 534 -14.08 31.22 -9.09
CA SER A 534 -15.09 31.05 -8.04
C SER A 534 -14.72 29.91 -7.10
N VAL A 535 -14.18 28.81 -7.63
CA VAL A 535 -13.70 27.66 -6.86
C VAL A 535 -12.51 28.04 -6.01
N ILE A 536 -11.54 28.80 -6.58
CA ILE A 536 -10.37 29.29 -5.85
C ILE A 536 -10.80 30.21 -4.70
N ASN A 537 -11.75 31.11 -4.95
CA ASN A 537 -12.25 32.02 -3.92
C ASN A 537 -13.01 31.30 -2.82
N GLU A 538 -13.86 30.33 -3.16
CA GLU A 538 -14.53 29.47 -2.16
C GLU A 538 -13.50 28.75 -1.29
N PHE A 539 -12.46 28.20 -1.90
CA PHE A 539 -11.40 27.50 -1.19
C PHE A 539 -10.57 28.47 -0.34
N ALA A 540 -10.18 29.63 -0.87
CA ALA A 540 -9.43 30.67 -0.14
C ALA A 540 -10.20 31.18 1.10
N ASN A 541 -11.50 31.41 0.98
CA ASN A 541 -12.37 31.82 2.10
C ASN A 541 -12.42 30.76 3.22
N LYS A 542 -12.41 29.48 2.87
CA LYS A 542 -12.33 28.37 3.85
C LYS A 542 -10.97 28.27 4.49
N VAL A 543 -9.90 28.48 3.73
CA VAL A 543 -8.51 28.41 4.21
C VAL A 543 -8.13 29.61 5.06
N ARG A 544 -8.64 30.80 4.77
CA ARG A 544 -8.52 32.06 5.54
C ARG A 544 -7.20 32.79 5.39
N ASP A 545 -6.05 32.13 5.56
CA ASP A 545 -4.72 32.74 5.53
C ASP A 545 -3.62 31.78 5.01
N ILE A 546 -2.46 32.36 4.75
CA ILE A 546 -1.28 31.65 4.24
C ILE A 546 -0.77 30.57 5.21
N THR A 547 -0.92 30.76 6.51
CA THR A 547 -0.46 29.77 7.51
C THR A 547 -1.31 28.51 7.44
N HIS A 548 -2.64 28.67 7.38
CA HIS A 548 -3.55 27.53 7.17
C HIS A 548 -3.27 26.84 5.84
N LEU A 549 -3.05 27.61 4.76
CA LEU A 549 -2.75 27.06 3.43
C LEU A 549 -1.46 26.24 3.44
N ASN A 550 -0.39 26.77 4.01
CA ASN A 550 0.91 26.08 4.06
C ASN A 550 0.82 24.75 4.81
N HIS A 551 0.20 24.75 6.00
CA HIS A 551 0.05 23.53 6.81
C HIS A 551 -0.86 22.50 6.11
N LEU A 552 -1.98 22.94 5.54
CA LEU A 552 -2.91 22.07 4.85
C LEU A 552 -2.27 21.42 3.60
N TYR A 553 -1.50 22.19 2.83
CA TYR A 553 -0.80 21.67 1.66
C TYR A 553 0.21 20.57 2.02
N VAL A 554 1.06 20.83 3.01
CA VAL A 554 2.05 19.84 3.48
C VAL A 554 1.36 18.60 4.04
N LEU A 555 0.32 18.77 4.84
CA LEU A 555 -0.45 17.67 5.41
C LEU A 555 -1.11 16.82 4.31
N THR A 556 -1.74 17.46 3.32
CA THR A 556 -2.41 16.77 2.20
C THR A 556 -1.43 15.94 1.35
N VAL A 557 -0.25 16.50 1.04
CA VAL A 557 0.79 15.76 0.29
C VAL A 557 1.29 14.58 1.10
N ALA A 558 1.57 14.78 2.38
CA ALA A 558 2.05 13.72 3.27
C ALA A 558 1.01 12.60 3.44
N ASP A 559 -0.27 12.94 3.54
CA ASP A 559 -1.40 12.03 3.67
C ASP A 559 -1.54 11.13 2.42
N ILE A 560 -1.58 11.72 1.22
CA ILE A 560 -1.68 10.96 -0.04
C ILE A 560 -0.49 10.00 -0.19
N GLN A 561 0.74 10.46 0.06
CA GLN A 561 1.94 9.62 0.02
C GLN A 561 1.94 8.53 1.11
N GLY A 562 1.38 8.82 2.28
CA GLY A 562 1.27 7.90 3.41
C GLY A 562 0.18 6.84 3.22
N THR A 563 -0.82 7.11 2.40
CA THR A 563 -1.93 6.18 2.13
C THR A 563 -1.49 5.02 1.25
N ASN A 564 -0.86 5.31 0.13
CA ASN A 564 -0.27 4.34 -0.78
C ASN A 564 0.75 5.03 -1.68
N PRO A 565 2.04 4.66 -1.62
CA PRO A 565 3.08 5.30 -2.43
C PRO A 565 2.81 5.29 -3.94
N LYS A 566 2.05 4.32 -4.45
CA LYS A 566 1.69 4.23 -5.86
C LYS A 566 0.61 5.23 -6.29
N LEU A 567 -0.07 5.85 -5.34
CA LEU A 567 -1.09 6.88 -5.63
C LEU A 567 -0.48 8.26 -5.87
N TRP A 568 0.73 8.49 -5.41
CA TRP A 568 1.45 9.74 -5.67
C TRP A 568 2.08 9.69 -7.05
N ASN A 569 1.72 10.63 -7.90
CA ASN A 569 2.28 10.79 -9.24
C ASN A 569 2.46 12.28 -9.57
N SER A 570 3.09 12.55 -10.71
CA SER A 570 3.37 13.89 -11.20
C SER A 570 2.12 14.75 -11.40
N TRP A 571 1.02 14.14 -11.79
CA TRP A 571 -0.25 14.84 -11.98
C TRP A 571 -0.79 15.38 -10.65
N LYS A 572 -0.88 14.54 -9.61
CA LYS A 572 -1.36 14.97 -8.29
C LYS A 572 -0.48 16.05 -7.67
N GLU A 573 0.83 15.94 -7.85
CA GLU A 573 1.76 16.99 -7.42
C GLU A 573 1.49 18.32 -8.11
N THR A 574 1.35 18.30 -9.43
CA THR A 574 1.06 19.50 -10.22
C THR A 574 -0.29 20.11 -9.85
N LEU A 575 -1.32 19.26 -9.71
CA LEU A 575 -2.67 19.69 -9.37
C LEU A 575 -2.74 20.40 -8.01
N LEU A 576 -2.16 19.79 -6.97
CA LEU A 576 -2.10 20.38 -5.63
C LEU A 576 -1.24 21.65 -5.58
N LYS A 577 -0.12 21.67 -6.31
CA LYS A 577 0.74 22.85 -6.42
C LYS A 577 -0.01 24.01 -7.10
N ASN A 578 -0.75 23.74 -8.17
CA ASN A 578 -1.50 24.79 -8.87
C ASN A 578 -2.62 25.35 -7.97
N LEU A 579 -3.37 24.50 -7.28
CA LEU A 579 -4.37 24.94 -6.30
C LEU A 579 -3.72 25.81 -5.20
N TYR A 580 -2.56 25.37 -4.67
CA TYR A 580 -1.83 26.15 -3.66
C TYR A 580 -1.43 27.53 -4.19
N LEU A 581 -0.84 27.60 -5.39
CA LEU A 581 -0.36 28.88 -5.95
C LEU A 581 -1.52 29.84 -6.26
N ALA A 582 -2.59 29.34 -6.88
CA ALA A 582 -3.77 30.14 -7.17
C ALA A 582 -4.43 30.67 -5.88
N THR A 583 -4.57 29.82 -4.87
CA THR A 583 -5.12 30.22 -3.56
C THR A 583 -4.23 31.24 -2.86
N LYS A 584 -2.91 31.05 -2.92
CA LYS A 584 -1.95 32.01 -2.33
C LYS A 584 -2.06 33.40 -2.94
N GLU A 585 -2.24 33.47 -4.25
CA GLU A 585 -2.47 34.74 -4.92
C GLU A 585 -3.83 35.34 -4.55
N ALA A 586 -4.90 34.55 -4.48
CA ALA A 586 -6.20 35.01 -4.03
C ALA A 586 -6.17 35.59 -2.60
N LEU A 587 -5.47 34.90 -1.68
CA LEU A 587 -5.31 35.36 -0.29
C LEU A 587 -4.49 36.65 -0.16
N LYS A 588 -3.58 36.94 -1.11
CA LYS A 588 -2.80 38.18 -1.09
C LYS A 588 -3.60 39.38 -1.62
N ARG A 589 -4.47 39.17 -2.61
CA ARG A 589 -5.16 40.24 -3.32
C ARG A 589 -6.39 40.80 -2.57
N GLY A 590 -7.02 40.02 -1.69
CA GLY A 590 -8.25 40.45 -0.97
C GLY A 590 -9.51 40.29 -1.82
N ASP A 591 -10.31 41.26 -2.06
CA ASP A 591 -11.64 41.16 -2.67
C ASP A 591 -11.62 40.89 -4.19
N THR A 592 -12.49 40.00 -4.70
CA THR A 592 -12.28 39.26 -5.98
C THR A 592 -13.36 39.49 -7.07
N HIS A 593 -14.25 40.46 -6.91
CA HIS A 593 -15.37 40.62 -7.85
C HIS A 593 -15.09 41.33 -9.19
N HIS A 594 -13.92 41.96 -9.39
CA HIS A 594 -13.59 42.68 -10.65
C HIS A 594 -12.71 41.93 -11.66
N PHE A 595 -12.41 40.66 -11.43
CA PHE A 595 -11.17 40.02 -11.93
C PHE A 595 -11.23 39.26 -13.25
N ILE A 596 -12.36 38.76 -13.72
CA ILE A 596 -12.38 37.84 -14.88
C ILE A 596 -11.91 38.54 -16.16
N ALA A 597 -12.37 39.75 -16.39
CA ALA A 597 -11.98 40.50 -17.59
C ALA A 597 -10.52 40.96 -17.57
N GLU A 598 -10.01 41.37 -16.39
CA GLU A 598 -8.61 41.75 -16.21
C GLU A 598 -7.67 40.55 -16.38
N GLN A 599 -8.05 39.38 -15.81
CA GLN A 599 -7.26 38.16 -15.95
C GLN A 599 -7.19 37.67 -17.41
N ILE A 600 -8.26 37.78 -18.17
CA ILE A 600 -8.27 37.47 -19.60
C ILE A 600 -7.25 38.37 -20.32
N GLN A 601 -7.30 39.67 -20.07
CA GLN A 601 -6.38 40.62 -20.69
C GLN A 601 -4.93 40.39 -20.27
N GLU A 602 -4.67 40.13 -19.00
CA GLU A 602 -3.33 39.76 -18.49
C GLU A 602 -2.81 38.48 -19.17
N ASN A 603 -3.59 37.39 -19.17
CA ASN A 603 -3.20 36.16 -19.81
C ASN A 603 -2.98 36.27 -21.31
N GLN A 604 -3.77 37.08 -22.00
CA GLN A 604 -3.59 37.40 -23.42
C GLN A 604 -2.32 38.23 -23.67
N ALA A 605 -2.04 39.25 -22.85
CA ALA A 605 -0.85 40.07 -22.95
C ALA A 605 0.42 39.25 -22.67
N ASP A 606 0.40 38.45 -21.61
CA ASP A 606 1.50 37.56 -21.26
C ASP A 606 1.74 36.48 -22.32
N ALA A 607 0.67 35.95 -22.92
CA ALA A 607 0.78 34.95 -23.99
C ALA A 607 1.41 35.59 -25.26
N LEU A 608 1.00 36.79 -25.63
CA LEU A 608 1.60 37.56 -26.73
C LEU A 608 3.10 37.82 -26.48
N ALA A 609 3.49 38.13 -25.25
CA ALA A 609 4.88 38.36 -24.88
C ALA A 609 5.76 37.11 -24.97
N LEU A 610 5.15 35.91 -24.90
CA LEU A 610 5.84 34.62 -25.01
C LEU A 610 5.94 34.09 -26.45
N MET A 611 5.23 34.71 -27.39
CA MET A 611 5.24 34.29 -28.79
C MET A 611 6.41 34.89 -29.58
N ASP A 612 6.85 34.16 -30.58
CA ASP A 612 7.87 34.66 -31.52
C ASP A 612 7.25 35.66 -32.52
N MET A 613 7.39 36.95 -32.19
CA MET A 613 6.85 38.04 -32.99
C MET A 613 7.64 38.33 -34.27
N GLU A 614 8.73 37.60 -34.52
CA GLU A 614 9.38 37.57 -35.83
C GLU A 614 8.64 36.65 -36.80
N GLN A 615 8.01 35.61 -36.29
CA GLN A 615 7.25 34.63 -37.07
C GLN A 615 5.79 35.06 -37.28
N PHE A 616 5.17 35.74 -36.30
CA PHE A 616 3.74 36.09 -36.30
C PHE A 616 3.54 37.58 -36.02
N THR A 617 2.53 38.19 -36.66
CA THR A 617 2.12 39.55 -36.31
C THR A 617 1.06 39.52 -35.20
N SER A 618 1.02 40.56 -34.37
CA SER A 618 -0.04 40.69 -33.33
C SER A 618 -1.44 40.63 -33.92
N GLN A 619 -1.61 41.13 -35.14
CA GLN A 619 -2.91 41.13 -35.84
C GLN A 619 -3.36 39.68 -36.15
N GLN A 620 -2.47 38.84 -36.66
CA GLN A 620 -2.76 37.43 -36.96
C GLN A 620 -3.20 36.69 -35.71
N VAL A 621 -2.58 36.96 -34.58
CA VAL A 621 -2.91 36.34 -33.28
C VAL A 621 -4.30 36.80 -32.81
N LEU A 622 -4.57 38.11 -32.87
CA LEU A 622 -5.88 38.68 -32.45
C LEU A 622 -7.02 38.21 -33.37
N ASP A 623 -6.74 38.09 -34.68
CA ASP A 623 -7.71 37.60 -35.66
C ASP A 623 -8.04 36.11 -35.40
N LEU A 624 -7.13 35.34 -34.86
CA LEU A 624 -7.40 33.96 -34.40
C LEU A 624 -8.16 33.97 -33.10
N TRP A 625 -7.74 34.77 -32.12
CA TRP A 625 -8.34 34.80 -30.79
C TRP A 625 -9.78 35.31 -30.75
N GLN A 626 -10.23 36.11 -31.71
CA GLN A 626 -11.64 36.55 -31.82
C GLN A 626 -12.62 35.37 -31.94
N TYR A 627 -12.15 34.20 -32.42
CA TYR A 627 -12.96 33.00 -32.50
C TYR A 627 -12.88 32.11 -31.24
N TRP A 628 -11.97 32.42 -30.33
CA TRP A 628 -11.80 31.62 -29.11
C TRP A 628 -12.67 32.19 -28.01
N HIS A 629 -13.29 31.26 -27.22
CA HIS A 629 -14.09 31.69 -26.09
C HIS A 629 -13.22 32.20 -24.94
N ASN A 630 -13.75 33.12 -24.14
CA ASN A 630 -13.11 33.66 -22.94
C ASN A 630 -12.63 32.57 -21.97
N ASP A 631 -13.38 31.47 -21.86
CA ASP A 631 -13.03 30.31 -21.04
C ASP A 631 -11.66 29.75 -21.38
N HIS A 632 -11.25 29.82 -22.65
CA HIS A 632 -9.93 29.35 -23.06
C HIS A 632 -8.80 30.17 -22.43
N PHE A 633 -8.97 31.49 -22.34
CA PHE A 633 -8.00 32.38 -21.75
C PHE A 633 -7.98 32.35 -20.23
N ILE A 634 -9.11 31.98 -19.60
CA ILE A 634 -9.22 31.81 -18.15
C ILE A 634 -8.61 30.48 -17.72
N LYS A 635 -8.91 29.40 -18.46
CA LYS A 635 -8.58 28.02 -18.09
C LYS A 635 -7.16 27.57 -18.51
N ASN A 636 -6.43 28.39 -19.22
CA ASN A 636 -5.09 28.05 -19.67
C ASN A 636 -4.07 29.09 -19.20
N SER A 637 -2.84 28.65 -18.93
CA SER A 637 -1.73 29.57 -18.65
C SER A 637 -1.32 30.31 -19.91
N ALA A 638 -0.70 31.47 -19.75
CA ALA A 638 -0.14 32.25 -20.86
C ALA A 638 0.79 31.40 -21.77
N GLN A 639 1.60 30.52 -21.17
CA GLN A 639 2.46 29.58 -21.91
C GLN A 639 1.65 28.59 -22.76
N SER A 640 0.54 28.04 -22.22
CA SER A 640 -0.31 27.13 -22.96
C SER A 640 -1.06 27.88 -24.09
N ILE A 641 -1.55 29.07 -23.82
CA ILE A 641 -2.23 29.89 -24.82
C ILE A 641 -1.27 30.21 -25.97
N ALA A 642 -0.04 30.64 -25.68
CA ALA A 642 0.99 30.91 -26.68
C ALA A 642 1.32 29.66 -27.50
N TRP A 643 1.49 28.51 -26.85
CA TRP A 643 1.75 27.24 -27.52
C TRP A 643 0.62 26.81 -28.44
N HIS A 644 -0.65 26.88 -27.99
CA HIS A 644 -1.82 26.57 -28.83
C HIS A 644 -1.93 27.51 -30.04
N THR A 645 -1.73 28.78 -29.80
CA THR A 645 -1.77 29.81 -30.84
C THR A 645 -0.71 29.54 -31.90
N THR A 646 0.52 29.26 -31.48
CA THR A 646 1.63 28.88 -32.37
C THR A 646 1.27 27.67 -33.21
N LEU A 647 0.76 26.61 -32.61
CA LEU A 647 0.38 25.39 -33.32
C LEU A 647 -0.70 25.63 -34.37
N VAL A 648 -1.75 26.36 -34.02
CA VAL A 648 -2.84 26.66 -34.95
C VAL A 648 -2.40 27.58 -36.10
N LEU A 649 -1.45 28.52 -35.87
CA LEU A 649 -0.93 29.43 -36.91
C LEU A 649 0.14 28.76 -37.80
N THR A 650 0.86 27.73 -37.31
CA THR A 650 1.93 27.07 -38.07
C THR A 650 1.48 25.92 -38.93
N HIS A 651 0.43 25.20 -38.46
CA HIS A 651 -0.05 23.99 -39.17
C HIS A 651 -1.17 24.32 -40.13
N THR A 652 -1.06 23.85 -41.34
CA THR A 652 -2.09 24.02 -42.40
C THR A 652 -3.01 22.82 -42.52
N ASP A 653 -2.53 21.64 -42.06
CA ASP A 653 -3.25 20.39 -42.18
C ASP A 653 -3.97 20.03 -40.89
N LEU A 654 -5.22 19.58 -40.99
CA LEU A 654 -6.04 19.13 -39.86
C LEU A 654 -6.25 17.62 -39.90
N PRO A 655 -6.38 16.94 -38.76
CA PRO A 655 -6.34 17.47 -37.37
C PRO A 655 -4.91 17.77 -36.90
N ILE A 656 -4.73 18.81 -36.08
CA ILE A 656 -3.49 19.05 -35.34
C ILE A 656 -3.58 18.22 -34.06
N ILE A 657 -2.60 17.35 -33.84
CA ILE A 657 -2.49 16.51 -32.64
C ILE A 657 -1.04 16.60 -32.17
N GLU A 658 -0.82 17.34 -31.07
CA GLU A 658 0.52 17.61 -30.58
C GLU A 658 0.66 17.28 -29.09
N PHE A 659 1.85 16.83 -28.70
CA PHE A 659 2.16 16.43 -27.35
C PHE A 659 3.08 17.44 -26.69
N GLN A 660 2.75 17.82 -25.47
CA GLN A 660 3.61 18.64 -24.62
C GLN A 660 4.00 17.87 -23.38
N HIS A 661 5.31 17.69 -23.20
CA HIS A 661 5.86 17.23 -21.94
C HIS A 661 6.24 18.46 -21.11
N SER A 662 5.61 18.65 -19.96
CA SER A 662 5.86 19.85 -19.15
C SER A 662 6.03 19.54 -17.69
N GLY A 663 6.89 20.32 -17.06
CA GLY A 663 7.09 20.29 -15.61
C GLY A 663 8.10 19.25 -15.13
N TYR A 664 8.44 19.37 -13.85
CA TYR A 664 9.14 18.36 -13.08
C TYR A 664 8.32 18.15 -11.81
N PRO A 665 7.76 16.97 -11.59
CA PRO A 665 7.79 15.75 -12.42
C PRO A 665 6.98 15.90 -13.72
N SER A 666 7.35 15.14 -14.77
CA SER A 666 6.78 15.30 -16.12
C SER A 666 5.32 14.81 -16.22
N ILE A 667 4.51 15.54 -16.98
CA ILE A 667 3.17 15.14 -17.40
C ILE A 667 3.08 15.25 -18.92
N THR A 668 2.30 14.38 -19.56
CA THR A 668 2.02 14.43 -20.99
C THR A 668 0.65 15.03 -21.23
N ARG A 669 0.63 16.16 -21.95
CA ARG A 669 -0.58 16.80 -22.44
C ARG A 669 -0.73 16.53 -23.93
N VAL A 670 -1.96 16.26 -24.35
CA VAL A 670 -2.33 16.14 -25.75
C VAL A 670 -3.19 17.36 -26.10
N PHE A 671 -2.76 18.10 -27.10
CA PHE A 671 -3.53 19.15 -27.72
C PHE A 671 -4.13 18.63 -29.02
N ILE A 672 -5.44 18.86 -29.22
CA ILE A 672 -6.15 18.48 -30.43
C ILE A 672 -6.92 19.69 -30.94
N TYR A 673 -6.65 20.08 -32.22
CA TYR A 673 -7.42 21.08 -32.92
C TYR A 673 -7.91 20.47 -34.23
N CYS A 674 -9.25 20.43 -34.41
CA CYS A 674 -9.87 19.81 -35.56
C CYS A 674 -11.25 20.42 -35.81
N GLN A 675 -11.84 20.16 -36.99
CA GLN A 675 -13.23 20.54 -37.23
C GLN A 675 -14.15 19.82 -36.22
N ASP A 676 -15.08 20.58 -35.65
CA ASP A 676 -16.03 20.01 -34.68
C ASP A 676 -16.94 19.00 -35.35
N SER A 677 -17.28 17.96 -34.64
CA SER A 677 -18.12 16.89 -35.18
C SER A 677 -18.83 16.13 -34.06
N GLU A 678 -19.94 15.55 -34.41
CA GLU A 678 -20.77 14.79 -33.48
C GLU A 678 -19.98 13.65 -32.82
N HIS A 679 -20.19 13.43 -31.54
CA HIS A 679 -19.51 12.39 -30.73
C HIS A 679 -17.95 12.48 -30.68
N LEU A 680 -17.34 13.61 -31.02
CA LEU A 680 -15.87 13.75 -31.07
C LEU A 680 -15.20 13.36 -29.76
N PHE A 681 -15.70 13.85 -28.61
CA PHE A 681 -15.18 13.48 -27.29
C PHE A 681 -15.23 11.96 -27.07
N THR A 682 -16.36 11.34 -27.38
CA THR A 682 -16.56 9.89 -27.22
C THR A 682 -15.58 9.08 -28.06
N ARG A 683 -15.31 9.52 -29.30
CA ARG A 683 -14.38 8.84 -30.21
C ARG A 683 -12.94 8.95 -29.71
N ILE A 684 -12.54 10.12 -29.23
CA ILE A 684 -11.20 10.38 -28.68
C ILE A 684 -10.95 9.53 -27.44
N VAL A 685 -11.84 9.60 -26.43
CA VAL A 685 -11.65 8.85 -25.18
C VAL A 685 -11.72 7.33 -25.38
N ASN A 686 -12.55 6.86 -26.35
CA ASN A 686 -12.58 5.44 -26.70
C ASN A 686 -11.29 4.97 -27.43
N ALA A 687 -10.66 5.84 -28.23
CA ALA A 687 -9.37 5.53 -28.84
C ALA A 687 -8.25 5.45 -27.79
N LEU A 688 -8.21 6.36 -26.84
CA LEU A 688 -7.27 6.34 -25.71
C LEU A 688 -7.46 5.08 -24.85
N ASP A 689 -8.70 4.70 -24.57
CA ASP A 689 -9.00 3.49 -23.81
C ASP A 689 -8.56 2.22 -24.54
N ARG A 690 -8.69 2.15 -25.86
CA ARG A 690 -8.16 1.03 -26.69
C ARG A 690 -6.65 0.86 -26.55
N LEU A 691 -5.92 1.95 -26.36
CA LEU A 691 -4.47 1.97 -26.17
C LEU A 691 -4.05 1.73 -24.71
N ASN A 692 -4.98 1.52 -23.78
CA ASN A 692 -4.77 1.45 -22.35
C ASN A 692 -4.23 2.77 -21.74
N ILE A 693 -4.58 3.90 -22.33
CA ILE A 693 -4.23 5.23 -21.84
C ILE A 693 -5.35 5.74 -20.94
N SER A 694 -4.98 6.21 -19.76
CA SER A 694 -5.89 6.86 -18.81
C SER A 694 -5.95 8.35 -19.07
N VAL A 695 -7.16 8.92 -19.03
CA VAL A 695 -7.40 10.37 -19.06
C VAL A 695 -7.64 10.84 -17.63
N ASN A 696 -6.89 11.82 -17.16
CA ASN A 696 -7.02 12.37 -15.81
C ASN A 696 -7.69 13.77 -15.80
N ASP A 697 -7.55 14.47 -16.90
CA ASP A 697 -8.14 15.80 -17.10
C ASP A 697 -8.47 16.01 -18.58
N ALA A 698 -9.60 16.63 -18.85
CA ALA A 698 -10.00 17.02 -20.20
C ALA A 698 -10.65 18.39 -20.19
N VAL A 699 -10.09 19.33 -20.95
CA VAL A 699 -10.66 20.65 -21.19
C VAL A 699 -11.09 20.71 -22.65
N LEU A 700 -12.36 20.99 -22.88
CA LEU A 700 -13.00 20.93 -24.19
C LEU A 700 -13.57 22.30 -24.53
N SER A 701 -13.25 22.84 -25.68
CA SER A 701 -13.75 24.10 -26.16
C SER A 701 -14.07 24.01 -27.64
N THR A 702 -15.20 24.55 -28.04
CA THR A 702 -15.54 24.72 -29.45
C THR A 702 -15.42 26.20 -29.78
N THR A 703 -14.70 26.52 -30.81
CA THR A 703 -14.52 27.89 -31.27
C THR A 703 -15.76 28.44 -32.01
N LEU A 704 -15.90 29.74 -32.10
CA LEU A 704 -17.02 30.40 -32.80
C LEU A 704 -17.09 30.09 -34.30
N ASN A 705 -15.96 29.69 -34.90
CA ASN A 705 -15.89 29.31 -36.32
C ASN A 705 -15.95 27.76 -36.52
N GLY A 706 -16.42 26.99 -35.51
CA GLY A 706 -16.78 25.56 -35.64
C GLY A 706 -15.62 24.58 -35.55
N TYR A 707 -14.52 24.95 -34.88
CA TYR A 707 -13.44 24.03 -34.58
C TYR A 707 -13.45 23.62 -33.11
N SER A 708 -13.07 22.37 -32.85
CA SER A 708 -12.85 21.88 -31.49
C SER A 708 -11.39 22.07 -31.08
N LEU A 709 -11.21 22.61 -29.90
CA LEU A 709 -9.93 22.82 -29.25
C LEU A 709 -9.93 22.07 -27.94
N HIS A 710 -9.32 20.91 -27.95
CA HIS A 710 -9.34 19.96 -26.83
C HIS A 710 -7.95 19.78 -26.22
N HIS A 711 -7.96 19.60 -24.92
CA HIS A 711 -6.79 19.32 -24.12
C HIS A 711 -7.03 18.09 -23.27
N TYR A 712 -6.09 17.16 -23.24
CA TYR A 712 -6.15 15.98 -22.39
C TYR A 712 -4.85 15.83 -21.61
N VAL A 713 -4.94 15.48 -20.34
CA VAL A 713 -3.82 14.98 -19.54
C VAL A 713 -3.90 13.46 -19.48
N ILE A 714 -2.88 12.81 -20.02
CA ILE A 714 -2.88 11.36 -20.23
C ILE A 714 -1.75 10.64 -19.50
N PHE A 715 -2.03 9.40 -19.09
CA PHE A 715 -1.08 8.51 -18.40
C PHE A 715 -1.22 7.06 -18.89
N GLU A 716 -0.14 6.29 -18.81
CA GLU A 716 -0.16 4.85 -18.91
C GLU A 716 -0.86 4.22 -17.69
N GLN A 717 -1.18 2.92 -17.75
CA GLN A 717 -1.87 2.23 -16.64
C GLN A 717 -1.08 2.16 -15.32
N ASP A 718 0.23 2.31 -15.38
CA ASP A 718 1.11 2.36 -14.21
C ASP A 718 1.25 3.76 -13.60
N ASN A 719 0.47 4.73 -14.09
CA ASN A 719 0.50 6.15 -13.73
C ASN A 719 1.80 6.87 -14.14
N THR A 720 2.55 6.32 -15.10
CA THR A 720 3.65 7.06 -15.74
C THR A 720 3.14 7.86 -16.95
N PRO A 721 3.73 9.01 -17.28
CA PRO A 721 3.38 9.69 -18.51
C PRO A 721 3.83 8.85 -19.73
N PRO A 722 3.03 8.79 -20.83
CA PRO A 722 3.49 8.19 -22.08
C PRO A 722 4.77 8.88 -22.57
N GLU A 723 5.81 8.09 -22.78
CA GLU A 723 7.12 8.58 -23.22
C GLU A 723 7.65 7.76 -24.40
N GLY A 724 8.56 8.37 -25.15
CA GLY A 724 9.19 7.76 -26.32
C GLY A 724 8.43 8.00 -27.61
N GLN A 725 9.20 8.33 -28.68
CA GLN A 725 8.66 8.78 -29.95
C GLN A 725 7.69 7.78 -30.59
N LEU A 726 8.02 6.50 -30.60
CA LEU A 726 7.15 5.44 -31.18
C LEU A 726 5.81 5.34 -30.47
N ARG A 727 5.80 5.52 -29.13
CA ARG A 727 4.54 5.46 -28.35
C ARG A 727 3.65 6.67 -28.61
N LEU A 728 4.25 7.85 -28.71
CA LEU A 728 3.51 9.06 -29.04
C LEU A 728 2.97 9.04 -30.47
N GLU A 729 3.75 8.54 -31.44
CA GLU A 729 3.31 8.33 -32.81
C GLU A 729 2.14 7.34 -32.92
N GLU A 730 2.18 6.25 -32.14
CA GLU A 730 1.07 5.30 -32.04
C GLU A 730 -0.22 5.96 -31.54
N ILE A 731 -0.12 6.77 -30.47
CA ILE A 731 -1.25 7.49 -29.91
C ILE A 731 -1.77 8.51 -30.92
N GLN A 732 -0.90 9.26 -31.57
CA GLN A 732 -1.24 10.28 -32.59
C GLN A 732 -1.98 9.64 -33.76
N GLN A 733 -1.50 8.52 -34.26
CA GLN A 733 -2.13 7.79 -35.38
C GLN A 733 -3.53 7.31 -35.02
N GLN A 734 -3.71 6.71 -33.82
CA GLN A 734 -5.01 6.22 -33.38
C GLN A 734 -6.01 7.37 -33.13
N LEU A 735 -5.55 8.50 -32.60
CA LEU A 735 -6.39 9.68 -32.44
C LEU A 735 -6.77 10.29 -33.79
N SER A 736 -5.85 10.37 -34.75
CA SER A 736 -6.13 10.84 -36.12
C SER A 736 -7.18 9.96 -36.80
N CYS A 737 -7.06 8.63 -36.69
CA CYS A 737 -8.06 7.70 -37.20
C CYS A 737 -9.44 7.87 -36.52
N ALA A 738 -9.45 8.10 -35.20
CA ALA A 738 -10.69 8.29 -34.46
C ALA A 738 -11.38 9.63 -34.80
N ILE A 739 -10.61 10.67 -35.10
CA ILE A 739 -11.15 11.97 -35.52
C ILE A 739 -11.70 11.88 -36.93
N ALA A 740 -11.00 11.23 -37.86
CA ALA A 740 -11.41 11.07 -39.23
C ALA A 740 -12.67 10.20 -39.41
N ASN A 741 -12.83 9.19 -38.54
CA ASN A 741 -13.99 8.28 -38.61
C ASN A 741 -15.19 8.89 -37.89
N GLN A 742 -16.22 9.32 -38.64
CA GLN A 742 -17.43 9.93 -38.09
C GLN A 742 -18.45 8.93 -37.55
N GLU A 743 -18.22 7.63 -37.67
CA GLU A 743 -19.11 6.61 -37.14
C GLU A 743 -19.05 6.55 -35.60
N LEU A 744 -20.17 6.15 -35.00
CA LEU A 744 -20.27 5.89 -33.55
C LEU A 744 -19.30 4.75 -33.19
N PRO A 745 -18.34 4.98 -32.26
CA PRO A 745 -17.36 3.96 -31.96
C PRO A 745 -17.99 2.78 -31.21
N LYS A 746 -17.60 1.57 -31.57
CA LYS A 746 -17.89 0.41 -30.73
C LYS A 746 -17.08 0.54 -29.44
N LEU A 747 -17.78 0.64 -28.32
CA LEU A 747 -17.16 0.73 -27.01
C LEU A 747 -16.29 -0.50 -26.69
N VAL A 748 -15.20 -0.29 -26.00
CA VAL A 748 -14.25 -1.36 -25.64
C VAL A 748 -14.90 -2.30 -24.64
N LYS A 749 -15.06 -3.58 -25.03
CA LYS A 749 -15.51 -4.63 -24.14
C LYS A 749 -14.29 -5.36 -23.56
N ARG A 750 -13.78 -4.91 -22.44
CA ARG A 750 -12.74 -5.62 -21.68
C ARG A 750 -13.35 -6.15 -20.38
N ARG A 751 -12.83 -7.27 -19.90
CA ARG A 751 -13.12 -7.71 -18.53
C ARG A 751 -12.48 -6.72 -17.58
N ALA A 752 -13.24 -6.27 -16.59
CA ALA A 752 -12.68 -5.51 -15.47
C ALA A 752 -11.51 -6.28 -14.86
N ASN A 753 -10.55 -5.57 -14.28
CA ASN A 753 -9.46 -6.19 -13.55
C ASN A 753 -10.06 -7.15 -12.50
N ALA A 754 -9.58 -8.40 -12.44
CA ALA A 754 -10.09 -9.42 -11.52
C ALA A 754 -10.13 -8.95 -10.06
N ARG A 755 -9.24 -8.05 -9.66
CA ARG A 755 -9.26 -7.42 -8.32
C ARG A 755 -10.46 -6.50 -8.12
N LEU A 756 -10.88 -5.78 -9.15
CA LEU A 756 -12.01 -4.83 -9.07
C LEU A 756 -13.36 -5.55 -9.01
N SER A 757 -13.47 -6.76 -9.56
CA SER A 757 -14.74 -7.52 -9.60
C SER A 757 -15.31 -7.86 -8.21
N HIS A 758 -14.47 -7.89 -7.18
CA HIS A 758 -14.87 -8.18 -5.80
C HIS A 758 -15.39 -6.97 -5.02
N PHE A 759 -15.24 -5.77 -5.57
CA PHE A 759 -15.73 -4.54 -4.96
C PHE A 759 -17.02 -4.12 -5.67
N ARG A 760 -18.09 -3.95 -4.89
CA ARG A 760 -19.32 -3.35 -5.37
C ARG A 760 -19.37 -1.90 -4.94
N VAL A 761 -19.36 -0.99 -5.89
CA VAL A 761 -19.54 0.43 -5.69
C VAL A 761 -20.85 0.84 -6.36
N PRO A 762 -21.96 0.97 -5.62
CA PRO A 762 -23.22 1.39 -6.22
C PRO A 762 -23.03 2.70 -6.97
N SER A 763 -23.49 2.74 -8.23
CA SER A 763 -23.36 3.93 -9.04
C SER A 763 -24.27 5.03 -8.51
N LYS A 764 -23.74 6.25 -8.43
CA LYS A 764 -24.47 7.46 -8.02
C LYS A 764 -24.13 8.57 -8.97
N VAL A 765 -25.16 9.20 -9.50
CA VAL A 765 -25.06 10.41 -10.32
C VAL A 765 -25.75 11.52 -9.58
N SER A 766 -25.19 12.71 -9.60
CA SER A 766 -25.81 13.91 -9.04
C SER A 766 -25.46 15.12 -9.88
N PHE A 767 -26.36 16.10 -9.91
CA PHE A 767 -26.20 17.32 -10.67
C PHE A 767 -26.22 18.53 -9.73
N GLN A 768 -25.32 19.47 -9.98
CA GLN A 768 -25.22 20.71 -9.21
C GLN A 768 -24.95 21.87 -10.15
N VAL A 769 -25.72 22.94 -10.04
CA VAL A 769 -25.43 24.18 -10.76
C VAL A 769 -24.19 24.84 -10.14
N THR A 770 -23.25 25.23 -10.99
CA THR A 770 -22.05 25.95 -10.59
C THR A 770 -22.26 27.46 -10.60
N PRO A 771 -21.49 28.25 -9.84
CA PRO A 771 -21.52 29.69 -9.91
C PRO A 771 -21.21 30.26 -11.29
N SER A 772 -20.48 29.52 -12.13
CA SER A 772 -20.14 29.89 -13.51
C SER A 772 -21.25 29.61 -14.51
N GLY A 773 -22.45 29.17 -14.07
CA GLY A 773 -23.59 28.94 -14.94
C GLY A 773 -23.56 27.61 -15.71
N MET A 774 -22.73 26.67 -15.29
CA MET A 774 -22.69 25.32 -15.84
C MET A 774 -23.36 24.32 -14.90
N THR A 775 -23.73 23.16 -15.40
CA THR A 775 -24.20 22.03 -14.60
C THR A 775 -23.04 21.03 -14.37
N ALA A 776 -22.65 20.81 -13.12
CA ALA A 776 -21.67 19.79 -12.75
C ALA A 776 -22.39 18.45 -12.57
N LEU A 777 -22.14 17.49 -13.45
CA LEU A 777 -22.50 16.09 -13.33
C LEU A 777 -21.40 15.39 -12.51
N LYS A 778 -21.74 14.88 -11.33
CA LYS A 778 -20.84 14.08 -10.48
C LYS A 778 -21.26 12.63 -10.57
N LEU A 779 -20.33 11.77 -10.99
CA LEU A 779 -20.50 10.33 -11.06
C LEU A 779 -19.59 9.66 -10.02
N ILE A 780 -20.16 8.73 -9.27
CA ILE A 780 -19.44 7.81 -8.41
C ILE A 780 -19.82 6.41 -8.87
N THR A 781 -18.82 5.61 -9.23
CA THR A 781 -19.04 4.22 -9.63
C THR A 781 -17.75 3.40 -9.45
N ARG A 782 -17.78 2.09 -9.75
CA ARG A 782 -16.58 1.26 -9.82
C ARG A 782 -15.79 1.60 -11.09
N ASP A 783 -14.46 1.60 -10.97
CA ASP A 783 -13.59 1.75 -12.14
C ASP A 783 -13.81 0.60 -13.15
N GLN A 784 -14.07 0.98 -14.39
CA GLN A 784 -14.38 0.03 -15.46
C GLN A 784 -14.05 0.60 -16.85
N PRO A 785 -13.73 -0.26 -17.84
CA PRO A 785 -13.43 0.17 -19.19
C PRO A 785 -14.57 0.93 -19.83
N SER A 786 -14.24 1.86 -20.72
CA SER A 786 -15.18 2.68 -21.52
C SER A 786 -16.13 3.59 -20.73
N LEU A 787 -15.79 3.87 -19.45
CA LEU A 787 -16.64 4.70 -18.58
C LEU A 787 -16.86 6.09 -19.18
N LEU A 788 -15.80 6.81 -19.53
CA LEU A 788 -15.88 8.14 -20.12
C LEU A 788 -16.55 8.14 -21.50
N ALA A 789 -16.28 7.12 -22.31
CA ALA A 789 -16.89 6.99 -23.63
C ALA A 789 -18.39 6.78 -23.54
N TYR A 790 -18.87 6.00 -22.56
CA TYR A 790 -20.30 5.80 -22.33
C TYR A 790 -20.98 7.07 -21.79
N ILE A 791 -20.33 7.78 -20.89
CA ILE A 791 -20.84 9.08 -20.41
C ILE A 791 -20.96 10.06 -21.58
N GLY A 792 -19.90 10.21 -22.38
CA GLY A 792 -19.88 11.09 -23.55
C GLY A 792 -20.98 10.73 -24.56
N LEU A 793 -21.21 9.44 -24.81
CA LEU A 793 -22.28 8.95 -25.67
C LEU A 793 -23.66 9.32 -25.11
N THR A 794 -23.89 9.07 -23.82
CA THR A 794 -25.18 9.38 -23.18
C THR A 794 -25.49 10.87 -23.22
N LEU A 795 -24.51 11.73 -22.91
CA LEU A 795 -24.68 13.18 -22.92
C LEU A 795 -24.94 13.71 -24.35
N SER A 796 -24.20 13.21 -25.34
CA SER A 796 -24.39 13.58 -26.75
C SER A 796 -25.77 13.18 -27.29
N GLN A 797 -26.28 12.01 -26.91
CA GLN A 797 -27.64 11.57 -27.28
C GLN A 797 -28.75 12.51 -26.76
N HIS A 798 -28.44 13.28 -25.74
CA HIS A 798 -29.36 14.29 -25.17
C HIS A 798 -28.99 15.72 -25.57
N ASN A 799 -28.15 15.89 -26.59
CA ASN A 799 -27.70 17.20 -27.10
C ASN A 799 -27.03 18.07 -26.02
N LEU A 800 -26.26 17.45 -25.12
CA LEU A 800 -25.53 18.16 -24.09
C LEU A 800 -24.07 18.29 -24.47
N VAL A 801 -23.46 19.42 -24.12
CA VAL A 801 -22.08 19.78 -24.42
C VAL A 801 -21.23 19.61 -23.16
N ILE A 802 -20.08 18.96 -23.30
CA ILE A 802 -19.09 18.80 -22.23
C ILE A 802 -18.03 19.87 -22.39
N HIS A 803 -17.74 20.64 -21.34
CA HIS A 803 -16.71 21.69 -21.32
C HIS A 803 -15.45 21.30 -20.57
N ASN A 804 -15.59 20.46 -19.54
CA ASN A 804 -14.47 20.00 -18.73
C ASN A 804 -14.82 18.66 -18.09
N ALA A 805 -13.83 17.82 -17.90
CA ALA A 805 -13.98 16.56 -17.20
C ALA A 805 -12.79 16.32 -16.26
N LYS A 806 -13.07 16.23 -14.98
CA LYS A 806 -12.10 15.86 -13.93
C LYS A 806 -12.31 14.40 -13.58
N ILE A 807 -11.32 13.59 -13.82
CA ILE A 807 -11.35 12.14 -13.65
C ILE A 807 -10.48 11.77 -12.45
N SER A 808 -11.08 11.11 -11.46
CA SER A 808 -10.37 10.74 -10.24
C SER A 808 -10.66 9.31 -9.83
N THR A 809 -9.65 8.47 -9.88
CA THR A 809 -9.75 7.07 -9.46
C THR A 809 -9.15 6.88 -8.07
N PHE A 810 -9.95 6.32 -7.15
CA PHE A 810 -9.61 6.03 -5.77
C PHE A 810 -9.70 4.52 -5.53
N GLY A 811 -8.65 3.79 -5.89
CA GLY A 811 -8.64 2.34 -5.79
C GLY A 811 -9.66 1.66 -6.70
N GLU A 812 -10.74 1.14 -6.11
CA GLU A 812 -11.86 0.52 -6.83
C GLU A 812 -12.92 1.51 -7.30
N ARG A 813 -12.91 2.73 -6.79
CA ARG A 813 -13.94 3.75 -6.97
C ARG A 813 -13.45 4.86 -7.88
N VAL A 814 -14.27 5.24 -8.83
CA VAL A 814 -14.12 6.43 -9.65
C VAL A 814 -15.06 7.53 -9.14
N GLU A 815 -14.56 8.74 -9.07
CA GLU A 815 -15.31 9.97 -8.78
C GLU A 815 -15.03 10.99 -9.89
N ASP A 816 -15.89 11.02 -10.90
CA ASP A 816 -15.74 11.93 -12.04
C ASP A 816 -16.67 13.11 -11.90
N THR A 817 -16.20 14.27 -12.31
CA THR A 817 -16.99 15.49 -12.40
C THR A 817 -16.90 16.04 -13.81
N LEU A 818 -18.04 16.08 -14.53
CA LEU A 818 -18.14 16.68 -15.85
C LEU A 818 -18.94 17.98 -15.76
N TYR A 819 -18.43 19.04 -16.38
CA TYR A 819 -19.10 20.32 -16.48
C TYR A 819 -19.80 20.39 -17.83
N ILE A 820 -21.14 20.48 -17.82
CA ILE A 820 -21.97 20.35 -18.99
C ILE A 820 -22.98 21.51 -19.11
N THR A 821 -23.40 21.80 -20.34
CA THR A 821 -24.48 22.73 -20.67
C THR A 821 -25.36 22.15 -21.77
N ASP A 822 -26.45 22.84 -22.10
CA ASP A 822 -27.11 22.61 -23.36
C ASP A 822 -26.32 23.17 -24.57
N GLN A 823 -26.89 23.06 -25.77
CA GLN A 823 -26.25 23.57 -27.01
C GLN A 823 -26.15 25.11 -27.05
N GLU A 824 -27.01 25.81 -26.33
CA GLU A 824 -27.02 27.29 -26.21
C GLU A 824 -26.09 27.77 -25.07
N ARG A 825 -25.31 26.88 -24.49
CA ARG A 825 -24.41 27.13 -23.34
C ARG A 825 -25.14 27.60 -22.08
N GLN A 826 -26.38 27.17 -21.88
CA GLN A 826 -27.15 27.47 -20.70
C GLN A 826 -27.10 26.31 -19.70
N THR A 827 -27.40 26.64 -18.45
CA THR A 827 -27.58 25.67 -17.37
C THR A 827 -28.74 24.74 -17.67
N ILE A 828 -28.62 23.47 -17.34
CA ILE A 828 -29.67 22.48 -17.59
C ILE A 828 -30.65 22.48 -16.44
N ASP A 829 -31.86 23.05 -16.66
CA ASP A 829 -32.92 23.18 -15.65
C ASP A 829 -33.97 22.07 -15.73
N ASP A 830 -33.97 21.27 -16.82
CA ASP A 830 -34.90 20.17 -17.01
C ASP A 830 -34.64 19.00 -16.07
N LYS A 831 -35.35 18.95 -14.95
CA LYS A 831 -35.24 17.88 -13.95
C LYS A 831 -35.60 16.49 -14.49
N GLN A 832 -36.52 16.41 -15.50
CA GLN A 832 -36.87 15.12 -16.09
C GLN A 832 -35.75 14.58 -16.97
N LEU A 833 -35.09 15.45 -17.73
CA LEU A 833 -33.89 15.10 -18.50
C LEU A 833 -32.77 14.63 -17.60
N LEU A 834 -32.47 15.39 -16.53
CA LEU A 834 -31.43 15.04 -15.57
C LEU A 834 -31.71 13.68 -14.90
N ALA A 835 -32.96 13.40 -14.51
CA ALA A 835 -33.35 12.11 -13.93
C ALA A 835 -33.20 10.95 -14.92
N LYS A 836 -33.49 11.15 -16.22
CA LYS A 836 -33.29 10.14 -17.28
C LYS A 836 -31.81 9.81 -17.46
N ILE A 837 -30.94 10.82 -17.47
CA ILE A 837 -29.49 10.65 -17.59
C ILE A 837 -28.95 9.90 -16.38
N GLU A 838 -29.34 10.28 -15.17
CA GLU A 838 -29.02 9.61 -13.92
C GLU A 838 -29.38 8.11 -13.98
N GLN A 839 -30.64 7.82 -14.34
CA GLN A 839 -31.12 6.45 -14.42
C GLN A 839 -30.37 5.63 -15.48
N SER A 840 -30.10 6.22 -16.65
CA SER A 840 -29.36 5.55 -17.74
C SER A 840 -27.95 5.20 -17.32
N LEU A 841 -27.21 6.15 -16.74
CA LEU A 841 -25.82 5.96 -16.32
C LEU A 841 -25.73 4.96 -15.15
N CYS A 842 -26.55 5.12 -14.11
CA CYS A 842 -26.54 4.20 -12.97
C CYS A 842 -26.90 2.77 -13.39
N TYR A 843 -27.97 2.59 -14.19
CA TYR A 843 -28.38 1.27 -14.67
C TYR A 843 -27.28 0.59 -15.50
N HIS A 844 -26.63 1.31 -16.41
CA HIS A 844 -25.58 0.75 -17.27
C HIS A 844 -24.39 0.28 -16.44
N PHE A 845 -23.90 1.14 -15.54
CA PHE A 845 -22.70 0.83 -14.75
C PHE A 845 -22.94 -0.25 -13.70
N ASP A 846 -24.09 -0.27 -13.05
CA ASP A 846 -24.44 -1.32 -12.10
C ASP A 846 -24.65 -2.68 -12.79
N LYS A 847 -25.25 -2.72 -13.99
CA LYS A 847 -25.41 -3.95 -14.79
C LYS A 847 -24.07 -4.57 -15.17
N ILE A 848 -23.07 -3.76 -15.51
CA ILE A 848 -21.71 -4.27 -15.80
C ILE A 848 -21.09 -4.86 -14.53
N GLN A 849 -21.31 -4.25 -13.37
CA GLN A 849 -20.84 -4.77 -12.10
C GLN A 849 -21.45 -6.11 -11.72
N GLU A 850 -22.70 -6.36 -12.08
CA GLU A 850 -23.39 -7.63 -11.84
C GLU A 850 -22.93 -8.74 -12.79
N SER A 851 -22.49 -8.38 -13.98
CA SER A 851 -22.07 -9.34 -15.01
C SER A 851 -20.56 -9.67 -14.95
N SER A 852 -19.79 -8.99 -14.13
CA SER A 852 -18.34 -9.20 -13.94
C SER A 852 -18.06 -10.02 -12.69
#